data_ba802ba33d693f1ac5112af3199deb1d
#
_entry.id   ba802ba33d693f1ac5112af3199deb1d
#
_cell.length_a   1.000
_cell.length_b   1.000
_cell.length_c   1.000
_cell.angle_alpha   90.00
_cell.angle_beta   90.00
_cell.angle_gamma   90.00
#
_symmetry.space_group_name_H-M   'P 1'
#
loop_
_entity.id
_entity.type
_entity.pdbx_description
1 polymer ?
#
loop_
_entity_poly.entity_id
_entity_poly.type
_entity_poly.pdbx_seq_one_letter_code
_entity_poly.pdbx_strand_id
1 'polypeptide(L)'
;MIDIIPSNKVKNHAYINKSDLTFERENNGLNTEGFSNGAAYGDLDNDGDLDLVVNNVNMPLFIYKNNLDTTKSNYLKLVLKGEGANTNAIGAKIKLATKKGDYYLEQQPVRGFQSSMDNRPNFGFHGKDNVSLTVTWPSGKRTQLENVVVNKTLTLSEKDAELVSKDQRLIAKNIFEKDNKTIQFVHKENNYIDFNVDRLLPFMRSTEGPKISVADVNNDGTKDLFIGGSKNNIASLFIQKENTFKAVKTTVFDKQRAAEDTESAFFDADGDGDLDLYVCSGSIETSIYSANYLDKLYLNDGKGNFTVSKQLLPIANKYHASSTVTVADIDNDNDLDLFVGERAIPNSYGVPGSGFLLINDGLGNFTEQSESLAPQLKNLGMITDAIFVDINKNGYQDLIVVGEFMGIEVFKNENGRFTKLEDSPLSAIKGWWKTIEKGDLDADGNVDLILGNHGLNSRFKASKKNPIKLLLNDFDNNGFLDPILCFTGENENVYPYALRHNLIDQLKYLSKKYPDYASFKSATISDIFTKEQLQETTTLEVNTLSSILLINKGDYQFEIQELPQETQFSPVYAIAVSDFDKDGDQDLFLGGNLDGVQPEFGRYDASFGTYLENIGAHQFKFHQTGSGIKVKGQVRDLKIIKDQLFISKNNDSLEVYNY
;
A
#
# COMPACT_ATOMS: atom_id res chain seq x y z
N MET A 1 -29.72 13.00 -26.37
CA MET A 1 -28.56 12.86 -25.44
C MET A 1 -27.50 11.90 -26.02
N ILE A 2 -27.88 10.76 -26.58
CA ILE A 2 -26.92 9.79 -27.20
C ILE A 2 -26.18 10.41 -28.38
N ASP A 3 -26.84 11.23 -29.19
CA ASP A 3 -26.27 11.86 -30.39
C ASP A 3 -25.20 12.94 -30.07
N ILE A 4 -25.07 13.34 -28.80
CA ILE A 4 -24.10 14.34 -28.33
C ILE A 4 -22.79 13.67 -27.85
N ILE A 5 -22.80 12.34 -27.64
CA ILE A 5 -21.62 11.60 -27.20
C ILE A 5 -20.68 11.45 -28.41
N PRO A 6 -19.45 11.97 -28.35
CA PRO A 6 -18.51 11.82 -29.46
C PRO A 6 -18.22 10.33 -29.71
N SER A 7 -18.34 9.93 -30.95
CA SER A 7 -18.09 8.58 -31.41
C SER A 7 -16.75 8.56 -32.17
N ASN A 8 -15.72 8.02 -31.53
CA ASN A 8 -14.38 7.98 -32.10
C ASN A 8 -13.98 6.54 -32.49
N LYS A 9 -13.64 6.34 -33.76
CA LYS A 9 -13.00 5.10 -34.18
C LYS A 9 -11.59 5.05 -33.67
N VAL A 10 -11.18 3.92 -33.10
CA VAL A 10 -9.83 3.70 -32.61
C VAL A 10 -9.19 2.51 -33.31
N LYS A 11 -7.88 2.51 -33.44
CA LYS A 11 -7.10 1.39 -34.00
C LYS A 11 -7.03 0.27 -32.99
N ASN A 12 -7.13 -0.96 -33.45
CA ASN A 12 -6.78 -2.13 -32.67
C ASN A 12 -5.26 -2.20 -32.49
N HIS A 13 -4.81 -2.81 -31.39
CA HIS A 13 -3.41 -2.93 -31.07
C HIS A 13 -3.04 -4.38 -30.78
N ALA A 14 -1.92 -4.82 -31.33
CA ALA A 14 -1.29 -6.09 -31.01
C ALA A 14 0.03 -5.85 -30.25
N TYR A 15 0.29 -6.68 -29.26
CA TYR A 15 1.49 -6.60 -28.46
C TYR A 15 2.18 -7.96 -28.43
N ILE A 16 3.49 -7.96 -28.67
CA ILE A 16 4.34 -9.16 -28.62
C ILE A 16 5.10 -9.17 -27.31
N ASN A 17 5.01 -10.29 -26.59
CA ASN A 17 5.77 -10.54 -25.38
C ASN A 17 7.25 -10.73 -25.70
N LYS A 18 8.13 -10.00 -25.04
CA LYS A 18 9.60 -10.05 -25.22
C LYS A 18 10.29 -11.06 -24.30
N SER A 19 9.54 -11.79 -23.49
CA SER A 19 10.03 -12.78 -22.50
C SER A 19 10.84 -12.19 -21.31
N ASP A 20 10.78 -10.89 -21.12
CA ASP A 20 11.39 -10.13 -20.01
C ASP A 20 10.34 -9.35 -19.21
N LEU A 21 9.08 -9.80 -19.24
CA LEU A 21 7.89 -9.14 -18.66
C LEU A 21 7.51 -7.82 -19.36
N THR A 22 8.12 -7.51 -20.50
CA THR A 22 7.73 -6.36 -21.33
C THR A 22 7.03 -6.79 -22.62
N PHE A 23 6.31 -5.85 -23.21
CA PHE A 23 5.58 -6.06 -24.46
C PHE A 23 5.95 -4.97 -25.46
N GLU A 24 6.15 -5.36 -26.71
CA GLU A 24 6.34 -4.41 -27.80
C GLU A 24 5.07 -4.34 -28.66
N ARG A 25 4.67 -3.12 -29.02
CA ARG A 25 3.53 -2.91 -29.90
C ARG A 25 3.91 -3.23 -31.35
N GLU A 26 3.17 -4.11 -31.96
CA GLU A 26 3.32 -4.50 -33.36
C GLU A 26 2.10 -4.08 -34.19
N ASN A 27 2.33 -3.69 -35.45
CA ASN A 27 1.30 -3.28 -36.40
C ASN A 27 1.17 -4.26 -37.56
N ASN A 28 1.02 -5.56 -37.30
CA ASN A 28 0.99 -6.63 -38.29
C ASN A 28 -0.34 -6.68 -39.07
N GLY A 29 -0.81 -5.54 -39.57
CA GLY A 29 -2.07 -5.46 -40.32
C GLY A 29 -3.33 -5.34 -39.47
N LEU A 30 -3.22 -5.42 -38.13
CA LEU A 30 -4.35 -5.40 -37.19
C LEU A 30 -4.78 -3.96 -36.78
N ASN A 31 -4.22 -2.93 -37.39
CA ASN A 31 -4.40 -1.54 -36.99
C ASN A 31 -5.57 -0.83 -37.70
N THR A 32 -6.55 -1.56 -38.20
CA THR A 32 -7.75 -1.00 -38.81
C THR A 32 -8.58 -0.24 -37.77
N GLU A 33 -9.00 0.96 -38.10
CA GLU A 33 -9.87 1.77 -37.24
C GLU A 33 -11.30 1.26 -37.23
N GLY A 34 -11.87 1.09 -36.04
CA GLY A 34 -13.22 0.57 -35.88
C GLY A 34 -13.79 0.84 -34.50
N PHE A 35 -15.02 0.37 -34.31
CA PHE A 35 -15.70 0.29 -33.02
C PHE A 35 -15.66 -1.14 -32.50
N SER A 36 -14.47 -1.70 -32.42
CA SER A 36 -14.26 -3.09 -32.07
C SER A 36 -14.68 -3.34 -30.61
N ASN A 37 -15.46 -4.37 -30.38
CA ASN A 37 -16.03 -4.68 -29.08
C ASN A 37 -15.82 -6.15 -28.66
N GLY A 38 -15.59 -7.04 -29.59
CA GLY A 38 -15.29 -8.44 -29.32
C GLY A 38 -14.42 -9.04 -30.41
N ALA A 39 -13.62 -10.02 -30.07
CA ALA A 39 -12.78 -10.74 -31.00
C ALA A 39 -12.78 -12.24 -30.71
N ALA A 40 -12.68 -13.05 -31.75
CA ALA A 40 -12.51 -14.49 -31.67
C ALA A 40 -11.46 -14.95 -32.68
N TYR A 41 -10.74 -15.99 -32.36
CA TYR A 41 -9.79 -16.62 -33.24
C TYR A 41 -10.12 -18.09 -33.49
N GLY A 42 -9.75 -18.58 -34.63
CA GLY A 42 -9.93 -19.97 -35.02
C GLY A 42 -9.20 -20.19 -36.35
N ASP A 43 -8.90 -21.43 -36.66
CA ASP A 43 -8.34 -21.85 -37.93
C ASP A 43 -9.52 -22.04 -38.90
N LEU A 44 -9.82 -20.98 -39.68
CA LEU A 44 -11.03 -20.91 -40.52
C LEU A 44 -10.90 -21.70 -41.83
N ASP A 45 -9.71 -21.81 -42.38
CA ASP A 45 -9.45 -22.50 -43.62
C ASP A 45 -8.73 -23.87 -43.42
N ASN A 46 -8.47 -24.26 -42.18
CA ASN A 46 -7.86 -25.51 -41.75
C ASN A 46 -6.41 -25.70 -42.26
N ASP A 47 -5.67 -24.62 -42.39
CA ASP A 47 -4.25 -24.66 -42.77
C ASP A 47 -3.32 -24.78 -41.53
N GLY A 48 -3.85 -24.69 -40.33
CA GLY A 48 -3.17 -24.93 -39.06
C GLY A 48 -2.76 -23.68 -38.31
N ASP A 49 -2.84 -22.51 -38.92
CA ASP A 49 -2.65 -21.24 -38.22
C ASP A 49 -4.00 -20.66 -37.74
N LEU A 50 -3.97 -19.62 -36.91
CA LEU A 50 -5.17 -19.02 -36.34
C LEU A 50 -5.51 -17.71 -37.02
N ASP A 51 -6.68 -17.64 -37.61
CA ASP A 51 -7.27 -16.43 -38.14
C ASP A 51 -7.99 -15.64 -37.04
N LEU A 52 -8.20 -14.38 -37.26
CA LEU A 52 -8.87 -13.49 -36.28
C LEU A 52 -10.14 -12.87 -36.88
N VAL A 53 -11.23 -12.97 -36.14
CA VAL A 53 -12.48 -12.29 -36.44
C VAL A 53 -12.74 -11.23 -35.36
N VAL A 54 -12.97 -9.98 -35.79
CA VAL A 54 -13.24 -8.86 -34.88
C VAL A 54 -14.63 -8.31 -35.15
N ASN A 55 -15.50 -8.34 -34.14
CA ASN A 55 -16.82 -7.76 -34.21
C ASN A 55 -16.78 -6.26 -33.93
N ASN A 56 -17.54 -5.50 -34.69
CA ASN A 56 -17.64 -4.04 -34.56
C ASN A 56 -19.07 -3.60 -34.30
N VAL A 57 -19.25 -2.56 -33.47
CA VAL A 57 -20.54 -1.93 -33.27
C VAL A 57 -20.87 -1.02 -34.46
N ASN A 58 -22.04 -1.22 -35.07
CA ASN A 58 -22.54 -0.45 -36.23
C ASN A 58 -21.59 -0.40 -37.43
N MET A 59 -20.73 -1.42 -37.60
CA MET A 59 -19.83 -1.59 -38.74
C MET A 59 -19.75 -3.06 -39.13
N PRO A 60 -19.33 -3.40 -40.37
CA PRO A 60 -19.01 -4.76 -40.75
C PRO A 60 -17.90 -5.33 -39.84
N LEU A 61 -17.97 -6.64 -39.58
CA LEU A 61 -16.90 -7.35 -38.87
C LEU A 61 -15.61 -7.34 -39.72
N PHE A 62 -14.47 -7.44 -39.05
CA PHE A 62 -13.18 -7.63 -39.70
C PHE A 62 -12.79 -9.12 -39.64
N ILE A 63 -12.30 -9.65 -40.75
CA ILE A 63 -11.70 -10.97 -40.82
C ILE A 63 -10.25 -10.77 -41.23
N TYR A 64 -9.33 -11.20 -40.39
CA TYR A 64 -7.90 -11.16 -40.65
C TYR A 64 -7.43 -12.57 -40.86
N LYS A 65 -7.04 -12.90 -42.10
CA LYS A 65 -6.39 -14.16 -42.42
C LYS A 65 -4.95 -14.08 -41.97
N ASN A 66 -4.51 -15.09 -41.21
CA ASN A 66 -3.12 -15.31 -40.95
C ASN A 66 -2.42 -15.85 -42.21
N ASN A 67 -1.20 -15.40 -42.46
CA ASN A 67 -0.40 -15.86 -43.58
C ASN A 67 0.95 -16.37 -43.07
N LEU A 68 0.92 -17.16 -42.01
CA LEU A 68 2.13 -17.72 -41.39
C LEU A 68 2.84 -18.65 -42.40
N ASP A 69 4.16 -18.56 -42.48
CA ASP A 69 4.98 -19.50 -43.24
C ASP A 69 5.06 -20.85 -42.52
N THR A 70 4.17 -21.77 -42.89
CA THR A 70 4.05 -23.09 -42.28
C THR A 70 5.29 -23.97 -42.51
N THR A 71 6.24 -23.54 -43.36
CA THR A 71 7.52 -24.25 -43.52
C THR A 71 8.49 -24.00 -42.36
N LYS A 72 8.28 -22.94 -41.60
CA LYS A 72 9.10 -22.50 -40.44
C LYS A 72 8.47 -22.77 -39.12
N SER A 73 7.16 -23.00 -39.06
CA SER A 73 6.37 -23.17 -37.85
C SER A 73 5.62 -24.49 -37.88
N ASN A 74 5.36 -25.03 -36.71
CA ASN A 74 4.55 -26.22 -36.52
C ASN A 74 3.33 -25.88 -35.68
N TYR A 75 2.29 -26.72 -35.84
CA TYR A 75 1.11 -26.64 -34.96
C TYR A 75 0.71 -28.01 -34.41
N LEU A 76 -0.03 -27.99 -33.33
CA LEU A 76 -0.76 -29.16 -32.82
C LEU A 76 -2.14 -28.69 -32.35
N LYS A 77 -3.18 -29.15 -33.03
CA LYS A 77 -4.57 -28.88 -32.71
C LYS A 77 -5.17 -30.07 -31.94
N LEU A 78 -5.93 -29.83 -30.90
CA LEU A 78 -6.49 -30.86 -30.07
C LEU A 78 -8.03 -30.85 -30.14
N VAL A 79 -8.62 -32.05 -30.18
CA VAL A 79 -10.03 -32.30 -29.92
C VAL A 79 -10.12 -33.07 -28.62
N LEU A 80 -10.61 -32.44 -27.57
CA LEU A 80 -10.74 -33.06 -26.26
C LEU A 80 -12.18 -33.55 -26.06
N LYS A 81 -12.32 -34.85 -25.75
CA LYS A 81 -13.60 -35.49 -25.43
C LYS A 81 -13.66 -35.79 -23.95
N GLY A 82 -14.41 -34.99 -23.18
CA GLY A 82 -14.63 -35.20 -21.75
C GLY A 82 -15.70 -36.24 -21.45
N GLU A 83 -15.76 -36.65 -20.22
CA GLU A 83 -16.77 -37.59 -19.69
C GLU A 83 -17.99 -36.85 -19.10
N GLY A 84 -19.11 -37.56 -19.02
CA GLY A 84 -20.35 -37.05 -18.43
C GLY A 84 -20.94 -35.85 -19.18
N ALA A 85 -21.36 -34.85 -18.44
CA ALA A 85 -21.95 -33.63 -19.01
C ALA A 85 -20.94 -32.66 -19.60
N ASN A 86 -19.66 -32.78 -19.28
CA ASN A 86 -18.59 -31.92 -19.78
C ASN A 86 -17.93 -32.48 -21.04
N THR A 87 -18.71 -32.69 -22.09
CA THR A 87 -18.28 -33.35 -23.32
C THR A 87 -17.12 -32.66 -24.05
N ASN A 88 -16.94 -31.36 -23.86
CA ASN A 88 -15.85 -30.57 -24.42
C ASN A 88 -14.63 -30.45 -23.49
N ALA A 89 -14.60 -31.19 -22.36
CA ALA A 89 -13.53 -31.17 -21.39
C ALA A 89 -13.14 -29.75 -20.93
N ILE A 90 -14.11 -28.84 -20.74
CA ILE A 90 -13.87 -27.48 -20.27
C ILE A 90 -13.16 -27.55 -18.90
N GLY A 91 -12.08 -26.78 -18.76
CA GLY A 91 -11.21 -26.80 -17.59
C GLY A 91 -10.05 -27.80 -17.65
N ALA A 92 -9.93 -28.59 -18.72
CA ALA A 92 -8.77 -29.44 -18.93
C ALA A 92 -7.51 -28.58 -19.12
N LYS A 93 -6.44 -28.90 -18.41
CA LYS A 93 -5.14 -28.20 -18.48
C LYS A 93 -4.20 -28.98 -19.39
N ILE A 94 -3.61 -28.25 -20.33
CA ILE A 94 -2.81 -28.84 -21.38
C ILE A 94 -1.41 -28.27 -21.31
N LYS A 95 -0.40 -29.13 -21.23
CA LYS A 95 1.00 -28.77 -21.30
C LYS A 95 1.62 -29.43 -22.56
N LEU A 96 2.20 -28.62 -23.43
CA LEU A 96 3.02 -29.06 -24.55
C LEU A 96 4.47 -28.71 -24.24
N ALA A 97 5.33 -29.69 -24.07
CA ALA A 97 6.75 -29.49 -23.84
C ALA A 97 7.56 -29.68 -25.12
N THR A 98 8.43 -28.70 -25.37
CA THR A 98 9.38 -28.69 -26.50
C THR A 98 10.80 -28.46 -25.98
N LYS A 99 11.82 -28.68 -26.81
CA LYS A 99 13.21 -28.35 -26.43
C LYS A 99 13.46 -26.87 -26.15
N LYS A 100 12.59 -25.98 -26.65
CA LYS A 100 12.71 -24.52 -26.47
C LYS A 100 11.92 -23.98 -25.30
N GLY A 101 11.07 -24.79 -24.66
CA GLY A 101 10.24 -24.41 -23.55
C GLY A 101 8.88 -25.09 -23.55
N ASP A 102 8.13 -24.84 -22.51
CA ASP A 102 6.81 -25.39 -22.27
C ASP A 102 5.73 -24.40 -22.67
N TYR A 103 4.66 -24.90 -23.28
CA TYR A 103 3.47 -24.14 -23.63
C TYR A 103 2.29 -24.66 -22.80
N TYR A 104 1.47 -23.76 -22.29
CA TYR A 104 0.33 -24.10 -21.45
C TYR A 104 -0.94 -23.50 -22.03
N LEU A 105 -1.99 -24.30 -22.13
CA LEU A 105 -3.35 -23.86 -22.43
C LEU A 105 -4.33 -24.51 -21.45
N GLU A 106 -5.41 -23.80 -21.16
CA GLU A 106 -6.59 -24.37 -20.51
C GLU A 106 -7.72 -24.42 -21.55
N GLN A 107 -8.45 -25.53 -21.58
CA GLN A 107 -9.64 -25.69 -22.41
C GLN A 107 -10.74 -24.76 -21.88
N GLN A 108 -10.72 -23.52 -22.36
CA GLN A 108 -11.64 -22.47 -21.99
C GLN A 108 -12.07 -21.70 -23.25
N PRO A 109 -13.26 -21.98 -23.79
CA PRO A 109 -13.70 -21.37 -25.04
C PRO A 109 -14.14 -19.92 -24.87
N VAL A 110 -14.54 -19.51 -23.66
CA VAL A 110 -15.00 -18.13 -23.41
C VAL A 110 -13.79 -17.26 -23.11
N ARG A 111 -13.49 -16.32 -23.98
CA ARG A 111 -12.37 -15.36 -23.86
C ARG A 111 -12.79 -14.01 -24.42
N GLY A 112 -12.38 -12.94 -23.71
CA GLY A 112 -12.71 -11.59 -24.10
C GLY A 112 -14.19 -11.21 -23.86
N PHE A 113 -14.53 -9.98 -24.21
CA PHE A 113 -15.86 -9.43 -23.97
C PHE A 113 -16.89 -10.06 -24.90
N GLN A 114 -17.86 -10.77 -24.32
CA GLN A 114 -18.98 -11.42 -25.02
C GLN A 114 -18.53 -12.27 -26.23
N SER A 115 -17.40 -12.96 -26.12
CA SER A 115 -16.78 -13.71 -27.22
C SER A 115 -16.48 -15.15 -26.82
N SER A 116 -16.62 -16.06 -27.76
CA SER A 116 -16.24 -17.48 -27.64
C SER A 116 -15.28 -17.87 -28.76
N MET A 117 -14.33 -18.75 -28.43
CA MET A 117 -13.32 -19.26 -29.34
C MET A 117 -13.65 -20.66 -29.83
N ASP A 118 -12.90 -21.14 -30.80
CA ASP A 118 -12.92 -22.54 -31.20
C ASP A 118 -12.63 -23.47 -30.01
N ASN A 119 -13.42 -24.51 -29.83
CA ASN A 119 -13.24 -25.53 -28.77
C ASN A 119 -12.04 -26.47 -29.01
N ARG A 120 -11.24 -26.21 -30.01
CA ARG A 120 -10.06 -26.99 -30.35
C ARG A 120 -8.78 -26.23 -29.98
N PRO A 121 -8.21 -26.46 -28.76
CA PRO A 121 -6.95 -25.85 -28.41
C PRO A 121 -5.90 -26.02 -29.50
N ASN A 122 -5.26 -24.93 -29.92
CA ASN A 122 -4.25 -24.95 -30.97
C ASN A 122 -2.94 -24.38 -30.45
N PHE A 123 -1.85 -25.15 -30.58
CA PHE A 123 -0.51 -24.71 -30.20
C PHE A 123 0.26 -24.42 -31.50
N GLY A 124 0.78 -23.17 -31.59
CA GLY A 124 1.76 -22.81 -32.62
C GLY A 124 3.15 -22.71 -31.97
N PHE A 125 4.17 -23.31 -32.62
CA PHE A 125 5.53 -23.27 -32.10
C PHE A 125 6.58 -23.40 -33.17
N HIS A 126 7.80 -22.94 -32.90
CA HIS A 126 8.93 -23.04 -33.81
C HIS A 126 9.83 -24.25 -33.49
N GLY A 127 10.34 -24.91 -34.51
CA GLY A 127 11.28 -26.02 -34.38
C GLY A 127 10.70 -27.31 -34.95
N LYS A 128 11.57 -28.26 -35.34
CA LYS A 128 11.20 -29.56 -35.89
C LYS A 128 11.31 -30.70 -34.86
N ASP A 129 11.25 -30.38 -33.59
CA ASP A 129 11.50 -31.34 -32.53
C ASP A 129 10.25 -32.16 -32.21
N ASN A 130 10.48 -33.38 -31.74
CA ASN A 130 9.42 -34.15 -31.10
C ASN A 130 8.93 -33.42 -29.88
N VAL A 131 7.62 -33.40 -29.68
CA VAL A 131 6.98 -32.75 -28.54
C VAL A 131 6.35 -33.80 -27.62
N SER A 132 6.30 -33.52 -26.33
CA SER A 132 5.51 -34.28 -25.37
C SER A 132 4.28 -33.51 -24.96
N LEU A 133 3.17 -34.19 -24.78
CA LEU A 133 1.89 -33.63 -24.49
C LEU A 133 1.35 -34.22 -23.19
N THR A 134 0.97 -33.37 -22.24
CA THR A 134 0.26 -33.77 -21.01
C THR A 134 -1.08 -33.09 -20.97
N VAL A 135 -2.16 -33.84 -20.82
CA VAL A 135 -3.50 -33.31 -20.56
C VAL A 135 -3.94 -33.76 -19.16
N THR A 136 -4.18 -32.79 -18.29
CA THR A 136 -4.81 -33.01 -17.00
C THR A 136 -6.30 -32.70 -17.13
N TRP A 137 -7.12 -33.74 -17.04
CA TRP A 137 -8.57 -33.66 -17.22
C TRP A 137 -9.27 -33.09 -15.97
N PRO A 138 -10.49 -32.58 -16.11
CA PRO A 138 -11.26 -32.05 -14.96
C PRO A 138 -11.49 -33.08 -13.84
N SER A 139 -11.57 -34.36 -14.16
CA SER A 139 -11.65 -35.46 -13.19
C SER A 139 -10.38 -35.68 -12.37
N GLY A 140 -9.25 -35.05 -12.76
CA GLY A 140 -7.93 -35.29 -12.20
C GLY A 140 -7.16 -36.43 -12.88
N LYS A 141 -7.78 -37.14 -13.83
CA LYS A 141 -7.09 -38.09 -14.72
C LYS A 141 -6.04 -37.36 -15.55
N ARG A 142 -5.06 -38.09 -16.06
CA ARG A 142 -3.99 -37.52 -16.90
C ARG A 142 -3.72 -38.39 -18.13
N THR A 143 -3.55 -37.76 -19.28
CA THR A 143 -3.04 -38.35 -20.50
C THR A 143 -1.64 -37.81 -20.74
N GLN A 144 -0.66 -38.68 -20.92
CA GLN A 144 0.73 -38.31 -21.26
C GLN A 144 1.13 -39.02 -22.56
N LEU A 145 1.64 -38.23 -23.50
CA LEU A 145 2.10 -38.73 -24.78
C LEU A 145 3.50 -38.18 -25.08
N GLU A 146 4.41 -39.07 -25.42
CA GLU A 146 5.75 -38.72 -25.84
C GLU A 146 5.88 -38.80 -27.36
N ASN A 147 6.79 -38.03 -27.95
CA ASN A 147 7.09 -38.04 -29.38
C ASN A 147 5.86 -37.84 -30.28
N VAL A 148 5.02 -36.86 -29.89
CA VAL A 148 3.78 -36.56 -30.61
C VAL A 148 4.12 -36.00 -32.01
N VAL A 149 3.50 -36.57 -33.03
CA VAL A 149 3.60 -36.06 -34.41
C VAL A 149 2.82 -34.73 -34.48
N VAL A 150 3.47 -33.72 -35.01
CA VAL A 150 2.93 -32.36 -35.18
C VAL A 150 2.26 -32.13 -36.53
N ASN A 151 1.75 -30.94 -36.78
CA ASN A 151 1.05 -30.51 -38.00
C ASN A 151 -0.20 -31.36 -38.28
N LYS A 152 -0.97 -31.63 -37.22
CA LYS A 152 -2.22 -32.37 -37.31
C LYS A 152 -3.18 -32.03 -36.17
N THR A 153 -4.40 -32.46 -36.34
CA THR A 153 -5.39 -32.51 -35.29
C THR A 153 -5.34 -33.86 -34.57
N LEU A 154 -5.18 -33.82 -33.22
CA LEU A 154 -5.14 -35.01 -32.38
C LEU A 154 -6.40 -35.08 -31.52
N THR A 155 -7.11 -36.17 -31.55
CA THR A 155 -8.27 -36.41 -30.70
C THR A 155 -7.85 -37.21 -29.47
N LEU A 156 -8.21 -36.72 -28.28
CA LEU A 156 -7.96 -37.37 -27.01
C LEU A 156 -9.27 -37.51 -26.24
N SER A 157 -9.43 -38.62 -25.52
CA SER A 157 -10.61 -38.88 -24.69
C SER A 157 -10.22 -39.06 -23.24
N GLU A 158 -10.97 -38.40 -22.34
CA GLU A 158 -10.81 -38.53 -20.89
C GLU A 158 -11.05 -39.98 -20.41
N LYS A 159 -11.86 -40.74 -21.16
CA LYS A 159 -12.13 -42.14 -20.88
C LYS A 159 -10.88 -43.02 -20.94
N ASP A 160 -9.94 -42.64 -21.80
CA ASP A 160 -8.68 -43.35 -22.05
C ASP A 160 -7.55 -42.85 -21.13
N ALA A 161 -7.82 -41.91 -20.24
CA ALA A 161 -6.84 -41.30 -19.37
C ALA A 161 -6.67 -42.10 -18.07
N GLU A 162 -5.46 -42.07 -17.53
CA GLU A 162 -5.12 -42.76 -16.27
C GLU A 162 -5.37 -41.87 -15.04
N LEU A 163 -5.81 -42.49 -13.95
CA LEU A 163 -5.81 -41.82 -12.64
C LEU A 163 -4.38 -41.73 -12.15
N VAL A 164 -3.87 -40.53 -12.07
CA VAL A 164 -2.60 -40.27 -11.39
C VAL A 164 -2.90 -40.06 -9.91
N SER A 165 -2.16 -40.77 -9.04
CA SER A 165 -2.18 -40.46 -7.60
C SER A 165 -1.95 -38.96 -7.46
N LYS A 166 -2.80 -38.26 -6.70
CA LYS A 166 -2.58 -36.83 -6.41
C LYS A 166 -1.12 -36.67 -6.02
N ASP A 167 -0.35 -35.91 -6.83
CA ASP A 167 0.90 -35.40 -6.34
C ASP A 167 0.61 -34.93 -4.93
N GLN A 168 1.26 -35.51 -3.92
CA GLN A 168 1.28 -34.93 -2.61
C GLN A 168 1.91 -33.57 -2.83
N ARG A 169 1.06 -32.55 -2.97
CA ARG A 169 1.57 -31.19 -2.73
C ARG A 169 2.18 -31.29 -1.35
N LEU A 170 3.47 -31.13 -1.28
CA LEU A 170 4.12 -30.84 -0.02
C LEU A 170 3.29 -29.68 0.54
N ILE A 171 2.42 -29.99 1.51
CA ILE A 171 1.72 -28.97 2.26
C ILE A 171 2.88 -28.35 3.04
N ALA A 172 3.41 -27.24 2.54
CA ALA A 172 4.37 -26.44 3.28
C ALA A 172 3.73 -26.19 4.66
N LYS A 173 4.46 -26.43 5.72
CA LYS A 173 4.01 -26.11 7.07
C LYS A 173 3.70 -24.62 7.05
N ASN A 174 2.49 -24.24 7.41
CA ASN A 174 2.14 -22.84 7.56
C ASN A 174 3.08 -22.21 8.60
N ILE A 175 3.64 -21.08 8.28
CA ILE A 175 4.43 -20.26 9.22
C ILE A 175 3.46 -19.63 10.23
N PHE A 176 2.33 -19.11 9.75
CA PHE A 176 1.34 -18.43 10.58
C PHE A 176 0.08 -19.28 10.74
N GLU A 177 -0.44 -19.32 11.97
CA GLU A 177 -1.72 -19.95 12.31
C GLU A 177 -2.61 -18.93 13.02
N LYS A 178 -3.83 -18.71 12.49
CA LYS A 178 -4.78 -17.72 13.04
C LYS A 178 -5.27 -18.17 14.41
N ASP A 179 -5.13 -17.31 15.42
CA ASP A 179 -5.69 -17.46 16.74
C ASP A 179 -6.97 -16.63 16.90
N ASN A 180 -8.08 -17.30 17.22
CA ASN A 180 -9.38 -16.64 17.42
C ASN A 180 -9.77 -16.56 18.90
N LYS A 181 -8.87 -16.93 19.84
CA LYS A 181 -9.20 -17.06 21.27
C LYS A 181 -8.47 -16.04 22.13
N THR A 182 -7.30 -15.57 21.68
CA THR A 182 -6.43 -14.71 22.46
C THR A 182 -7.08 -13.39 22.84
N ILE A 183 -7.75 -12.73 21.90
CA ILE A 183 -8.42 -11.45 22.12
C ILE A 183 -9.64 -11.29 21.21
N GLN A 184 -10.66 -10.59 21.70
CA GLN A 184 -11.82 -10.18 20.90
C GLN A 184 -11.97 -8.66 20.98
N PHE A 185 -11.70 -7.99 19.87
CA PHE A 185 -11.84 -6.55 19.73
C PHE A 185 -12.26 -6.20 18.31
N VAL A 186 -13.13 -5.22 18.17
CA VAL A 186 -13.57 -4.66 16.89
C VAL A 186 -13.44 -3.16 16.97
N HIS A 187 -12.57 -2.60 16.15
CA HIS A 187 -12.48 -1.16 15.98
C HIS A 187 -13.71 -0.64 15.22
N LYS A 188 -14.18 0.53 15.60
CA LYS A 188 -15.32 1.19 14.96
C LYS A 188 -14.98 2.64 14.69
N GLU A 189 -15.22 3.07 13.46
CA GLU A 189 -15.16 4.47 13.08
C GLU A 189 -16.51 5.17 13.23
N ASN A 190 -16.48 6.49 13.29
CA ASN A 190 -17.67 7.29 13.13
C ASN A 190 -18.06 7.41 11.64
N ASN A 191 -19.18 8.09 11.34
CA ASN A 191 -19.68 8.26 9.97
C ASN A 191 -19.22 9.59 9.33
N TYR A 192 -18.03 10.07 9.68
CA TYR A 192 -17.51 11.29 9.06
C TYR A 192 -16.98 11.01 7.65
N ILE A 193 -17.20 11.94 6.73
CA ILE A 193 -16.73 11.85 5.34
C ILE A 193 -15.97 13.14 5.02
N ASP A 194 -14.66 13.05 4.96
CA ASP A 194 -13.74 14.17 4.73
C ASP A 194 -14.09 14.98 3.48
N PHE A 195 -14.49 14.30 2.40
CA PHE A 195 -14.82 14.91 1.10
C PHE A 195 -16.03 15.84 1.14
N ASN A 196 -16.84 15.80 2.20
CA ASN A 196 -17.94 16.77 2.39
C ASN A 196 -17.43 18.16 2.78
N VAL A 197 -16.26 18.21 3.40
CA VAL A 197 -15.60 19.44 3.87
C VAL A 197 -14.45 19.82 2.95
N ASP A 198 -13.55 18.89 2.69
CA ASP A 198 -12.36 19.07 1.88
C ASP A 198 -12.46 18.24 0.58
N ARG A 199 -13.08 18.85 -0.43
CA ARG A 199 -13.56 18.16 -1.65
C ARG A 199 -12.46 17.68 -2.57
N LEU A 200 -11.27 18.24 -2.47
CA LEU A 200 -10.14 17.95 -3.36
C LEU A 200 -9.15 16.95 -2.76
N LEU A 201 -9.39 16.46 -1.54
CA LEU A 201 -8.58 15.40 -0.94
C LEU A 201 -8.66 14.12 -1.80
N PRO A 202 -7.55 13.46 -2.08
CA PRO A 202 -7.56 12.18 -2.80
C PRO A 202 -8.08 11.02 -1.93
N PHE A 203 -7.87 11.07 -0.62
CA PHE A 203 -8.24 10.05 0.36
C PHE A 203 -8.56 10.66 1.72
N MET A 204 -9.36 9.92 2.50
CA MET A 204 -9.76 10.31 3.84
C MET A 204 -8.57 10.31 4.81
N ARG A 205 -8.61 11.19 5.79
CA ARG A 205 -7.62 11.38 6.83
C ARG A 205 -8.22 11.31 8.24
N SER A 206 -9.51 11.06 8.32
CA SER A 206 -10.23 10.85 9.56
C SER A 206 -10.24 9.39 10.04
N THR A 207 -9.65 8.45 9.26
CA THR A 207 -9.72 7.01 9.53
C THR A 207 -8.32 6.40 9.62
N GLU A 208 -7.48 6.95 10.50
CA GLU A 208 -6.05 6.59 10.60
C GLU A 208 -5.74 5.50 11.62
N GLY A 209 -6.56 5.34 12.66
CA GLY A 209 -6.43 4.31 13.69
C GLY A 209 -6.98 2.93 13.30
N PRO A 210 -6.93 1.97 14.24
CA PRO A 210 -6.35 2.10 15.56
C PRO A 210 -4.87 1.72 15.60
N LYS A 211 -4.10 2.37 16.48
CA LYS A 211 -2.74 1.97 16.85
C LYS A 211 -2.75 1.16 18.14
N ILE A 212 -1.73 0.32 18.31
CA ILE A 212 -1.57 -0.57 19.46
C ILE A 212 -0.28 -0.21 20.20
N SER A 213 -0.37 -0.09 21.53
CA SER A 213 0.81 -0.04 22.38
C SER A 213 0.83 -1.22 23.35
N VAL A 214 2.03 -1.71 23.65
CA VAL A 214 2.26 -2.94 24.41
C VAL A 214 3.16 -2.65 25.60
N ALA A 215 2.72 -2.98 26.80
CA ALA A 215 3.48 -2.84 28.04
C ALA A 215 2.96 -3.80 29.11
N ASP A 216 3.77 -4.07 30.13
CA ASP A 216 3.32 -4.65 31.39
C ASP A 216 2.90 -3.48 32.30
N VAL A 217 1.59 -3.15 32.31
CA VAL A 217 1.08 -1.97 33.04
C VAL A 217 0.72 -2.27 34.48
N ASN A 218 0.77 -3.53 34.90
CA ASN A 218 0.37 -3.94 36.23
C ASN A 218 1.48 -4.68 36.99
N ASN A 219 2.69 -4.72 36.41
CA ASN A 219 3.89 -5.36 36.97
C ASN A 219 3.70 -6.86 37.30
N ASP A 220 2.87 -7.58 36.49
CA ASP A 220 2.64 -9.02 36.67
C ASP A 220 3.55 -9.91 35.81
N GLY A 221 4.44 -9.31 35.01
CA GLY A 221 5.40 -9.98 34.15
C GLY A 221 4.83 -10.38 32.79
N THR A 222 3.58 -10.02 32.48
CA THR A 222 2.95 -10.24 31.18
C THR A 222 2.70 -8.91 30.45
N LYS A 223 2.63 -8.96 29.12
CA LYS A 223 2.44 -7.75 28.32
C LYS A 223 0.94 -7.50 28.09
N ASP A 224 0.50 -6.31 28.42
CA ASP A 224 -0.85 -5.80 28.24
C ASP A 224 -0.95 -4.98 26.95
N LEU A 225 -2.17 -4.67 26.52
CA LEU A 225 -2.43 -3.94 25.27
C LEU A 225 -3.28 -2.70 25.53
N PHE A 226 -2.82 -1.56 25.03
CA PHE A 226 -3.67 -0.40 24.77
C PHE A 226 -3.98 -0.33 23.28
N ILE A 227 -5.25 -0.08 22.95
CA ILE A 227 -5.71 0.12 21.57
C ILE A 227 -6.43 1.46 21.52
N GLY A 228 -5.94 2.37 20.70
CA GLY A 228 -6.50 3.70 20.52
C GLY A 228 -7.96 3.68 20.06
N GLY A 229 -8.73 4.67 20.49
CA GLY A 229 -10.11 4.86 20.08
C GLY A 229 -10.23 5.84 18.92
N SER A 230 -11.27 5.66 18.09
CA SER A 230 -11.67 6.69 17.13
C SER A 230 -12.61 7.70 17.79
N LYS A 231 -12.86 8.82 17.13
CA LYS A 231 -13.76 9.86 17.65
C LYS A 231 -15.14 9.30 18.05
N ASN A 232 -15.52 9.56 19.29
CA ASN A 232 -16.71 9.07 19.99
C ASN A 232 -16.69 7.56 20.33
N ASN A 233 -15.61 6.85 20.07
CA ASN A 233 -15.37 5.48 20.52
C ASN A 233 -14.21 5.47 21.51
N ILE A 234 -14.36 4.69 22.57
CA ILE A 234 -13.43 4.72 23.72
C ILE A 234 -12.21 3.86 23.37
N ALA A 235 -11.01 4.35 23.68
CA ALA A 235 -9.81 3.54 23.73
C ALA A 235 -9.96 2.35 24.68
N SER A 236 -9.29 1.28 24.42
CA SER A 236 -9.42 0.03 25.18
C SER A 236 -8.10 -0.43 25.77
N LEU A 237 -8.10 -0.69 27.07
CA LEU A 237 -7.00 -1.37 27.75
C LEU A 237 -7.37 -2.84 27.96
N PHE A 238 -6.47 -3.73 27.62
CA PHE A 238 -6.60 -5.16 27.80
C PHE A 238 -5.49 -5.68 28.68
N ILE A 239 -5.84 -6.33 29.77
CA ILE A 239 -4.90 -7.00 30.66
C ILE A 239 -4.76 -8.46 30.24
N GLN A 240 -3.51 -8.90 30.07
CA GLN A 240 -3.22 -10.31 29.77
C GLN A 240 -3.39 -11.16 31.04
N LYS A 241 -4.13 -12.25 30.93
CA LYS A 241 -4.20 -13.29 31.97
C LYS A 241 -4.05 -14.64 31.31
N GLU A 242 -3.01 -15.36 31.73
CA GLU A 242 -2.60 -16.60 31.08
C GLU A 242 -2.27 -16.33 29.59
N ASN A 243 -3.06 -16.82 28.65
CA ASN A 243 -2.88 -16.61 27.21
C ASN A 243 -4.06 -15.84 26.59
N THR A 244 -4.81 -15.07 27.37
CA THR A 244 -5.97 -14.32 26.89
C THR A 244 -5.94 -12.88 27.39
N PHE A 245 -6.47 -11.95 26.60
CA PHE A 245 -6.59 -10.56 26.94
C PHE A 245 -8.02 -10.21 27.33
N LYS A 246 -8.20 -9.52 28.46
CA LYS A 246 -9.51 -9.11 28.96
C LYS A 246 -9.57 -7.59 29.05
N ALA A 247 -10.57 -7.00 28.40
CA ALA A 247 -10.80 -5.56 28.46
C ALA A 247 -11.11 -5.12 29.90
N VAL A 248 -10.44 -4.05 30.30
CA VAL A 248 -10.67 -3.35 31.57
C VAL A 248 -11.46 -2.07 31.32
N LYS A 249 -12.52 -1.86 32.11
CA LYS A 249 -13.25 -0.58 32.07
C LYS A 249 -12.45 0.50 32.78
N THR A 250 -11.96 1.44 32.02
CA THR A 250 -11.17 2.58 32.53
C THR A 250 -11.92 3.86 32.27
N THR A 251 -12.45 4.48 33.31
CA THR A 251 -13.29 5.72 33.23
C THR A 251 -12.50 6.94 32.75
N VAL A 252 -11.17 6.91 32.87
CA VAL A 252 -10.30 8.00 32.41
C VAL A 252 -10.31 8.13 30.90
N PHE A 253 -10.28 7.01 30.15
CA PHE A 253 -10.35 7.01 28.68
C PHE A 253 -11.74 7.42 28.17
N ASP A 254 -12.83 7.03 28.86
CA ASP A 254 -14.20 7.42 28.47
C ASP A 254 -14.39 8.94 28.44
N LYS A 255 -13.73 9.67 29.36
CA LYS A 255 -13.77 11.13 29.39
C LYS A 255 -13.10 11.79 28.18
N GLN A 256 -12.19 11.09 27.51
CA GLN A 256 -11.41 11.59 26.36
C GLN A 256 -11.93 11.13 25.00
N ARG A 257 -13.01 10.35 24.96
CA ARG A 257 -13.57 9.74 23.72
C ARG A 257 -13.92 10.73 22.60
N ALA A 258 -13.95 12.04 22.86
CA ALA A 258 -14.20 13.06 21.84
C ALA A 258 -12.97 13.35 20.96
N ALA A 259 -11.78 12.94 21.40
CA ALA A 259 -10.54 12.99 20.62
C ALA A 259 -10.45 11.76 19.68
N GLU A 260 -9.56 11.81 18.74
CA GLU A 260 -9.14 10.71 17.87
C GLU A 260 -7.73 10.31 18.27
N ASP A 261 -7.53 9.05 18.68
CA ASP A 261 -6.21 8.55 19.07
C ASP A 261 -5.46 8.07 17.82
N THR A 262 -4.37 8.74 17.46
CA THR A 262 -3.62 8.48 16.22
C THR A 262 -2.35 7.69 16.43
N GLU A 263 -1.71 7.80 17.60
CA GLU A 263 -0.56 7.03 18.02
C GLU A 263 -0.47 7.00 19.55
N SER A 264 0.29 6.03 20.11
CA SER A 264 0.51 5.96 21.55
C SER A 264 1.84 5.29 21.88
N ALA A 265 2.39 5.61 23.05
CA ALA A 265 3.62 5.01 23.56
C ALA A 265 3.55 4.82 25.07
N PHE A 266 4.00 3.65 25.53
CA PHE A 266 4.24 3.37 26.93
C PHE A 266 5.72 3.61 27.30
N PHE A 267 5.95 4.30 28.39
CA PHE A 267 7.28 4.54 28.98
C PHE A 267 7.14 5.01 30.44
N ASP A 268 8.20 4.92 31.21
CA ASP A 268 8.25 5.48 32.56
C ASP A 268 8.52 6.98 32.44
N ALA A 269 7.48 7.80 32.69
CA ALA A 269 7.57 9.25 32.50
C ALA A 269 8.03 9.98 33.76
N ASP A 270 7.75 9.47 34.95
CA ASP A 270 8.03 10.16 36.24
C ASP A 270 9.09 9.47 37.11
N GLY A 271 9.74 8.42 36.56
CA GLY A 271 10.88 7.76 37.19
C GLY A 271 10.48 6.85 38.37
N ASP A 272 9.20 6.48 38.48
CA ASP A 272 8.70 5.64 39.58
C ASP A 272 8.78 4.12 39.27
N GLY A 273 9.17 3.76 38.04
CA GLY A 273 9.34 2.40 37.55
C GLY A 273 8.09 1.78 36.95
N ASP A 274 6.97 2.47 36.95
CA ASP A 274 5.70 2.05 36.34
C ASP A 274 5.59 2.62 34.93
N LEU A 275 4.93 1.90 34.01
CA LEU A 275 4.84 2.36 32.63
C LEU A 275 3.61 3.25 32.43
N ASP A 276 3.84 4.51 32.13
CA ASP A 276 2.86 5.53 31.78
C ASP A 276 2.50 5.47 30.31
N LEU A 277 1.45 6.18 29.91
CA LEU A 277 0.94 6.17 28.56
C LEU A 277 0.79 7.57 27.97
N TYR A 278 1.52 7.86 26.91
CA TYR A 278 1.26 9.04 26.06
C TYR A 278 0.36 8.66 24.88
N VAL A 279 -0.64 9.50 24.59
CA VAL A 279 -1.57 9.29 23.46
C VAL A 279 -1.65 10.56 22.63
N CYS A 280 -1.30 10.45 21.35
CA CYS A 280 -1.47 11.50 20.36
C CYS A 280 -2.93 11.68 20.00
N SER A 281 -3.37 12.91 19.88
CA SER A 281 -4.72 13.30 19.47
C SER A 281 -4.67 13.99 18.10
N GLY A 282 -5.25 13.37 17.08
CA GLY A 282 -5.16 13.83 15.70
C GLY A 282 -6.51 14.00 15.00
N SER A 283 -6.56 13.56 13.72
CA SER A 283 -7.71 13.72 12.83
C SER A 283 -7.94 15.16 12.32
N ILE A 284 -8.92 15.32 11.45
CA ILE A 284 -9.32 16.61 10.86
C ILE A 284 -10.79 16.94 11.11
N GLU A 285 -11.45 16.18 11.97
CA GLU A 285 -12.91 16.21 12.16
C GLU A 285 -13.43 17.30 13.08
N THR A 286 -12.54 18.04 13.72
CA THR A 286 -12.90 19.09 14.68
C THR A 286 -12.35 20.45 14.27
N SER A 287 -12.89 21.50 14.86
CA SER A 287 -12.36 22.85 14.67
C SER A 287 -10.90 22.93 15.13
N ILE A 288 -10.07 23.70 14.40
CA ILE A 288 -8.67 24.00 14.77
C ILE A 288 -8.51 24.59 16.17
N TYR A 289 -9.59 25.06 16.78
CA TYR A 289 -9.61 25.62 18.14
C TYR A 289 -10.10 24.61 19.19
N SER A 290 -10.18 23.33 18.84
CA SER A 290 -10.71 22.31 19.76
C SER A 290 -9.62 21.77 20.68
N ALA A 291 -9.92 21.72 21.98
CA ALA A 291 -9.09 21.06 22.98
C ALA A 291 -8.97 19.52 22.76
N ASN A 292 -9.76 18.94 21.84
CA ASN A 292 -9.64 17.53 21.46
C ASN A 292 -8.34 17.21 20.74
N TYR A 293 -7.59 18.21 20.27
CA TYR A 293 -6.25 18.05 19.70
C TYR A 293 -5.12 18.05 20.73
N LEU A 294 -5.43 18.28 22.02
CA LEU A 294 -4.41 18.14 23.05
C LEU A 294 -4.10 16.67 23.26
N ASP A 295 -2.84 16.34 23.21
CA ASP A 295 -2.34 15.01 23.54
C ASP A 295 -2.52 14.71 25.02
N LYS A 296 -2.50 13.46 25.40
CA LYS A 296 -2.76 13.01 26.75
C LYS A 296 -1.59 12.21 27.31
N LEU A 297 -1.11 12.63 28.46
CA LEU A 297 -0.25 11.82 29.29
C LEU A 297 -1.08 11.22 30.42
N TYR A 298 -1.08 9.91 30.55
CA TYR A 298 -1.73 9.15 31.61
C TYR A 298 -0.68 8.53 32.50
N LEU A 299 -0.65 8.94 33.77
CA LEU A 299 0.24 8.39 34.79
C LEU A 299 -0.37 7.13 35.39
N ASN A 300 0.40 6.06 35.47
CA ASN A 300 0.05 4.75 36.01
C ASN A 300 0.36 4.70 37.52
N ASP A 301 -0.23 3.74 38.22
CA ASP A 301 0.08 3.44 39.64
C ASP A 301 0.72 2.05 39.80
N GLY A 302 1.27 1.49 38.72
CA GLY A 302 1.84 0.14 38.69
C GLY A 302 0.86 -1.02 38.84
N LYS A 303 -0.45 -0.71 38.80
CA LYS A 303 -1.53 -1.70 38.87
C LYS A 303 -2.50 -1.60 37.70
N GLY A 304 -2.12 -0.83 36.67
CA GLY A 304 -2.95 -0.57 35.51
C GLY A 304 -4.06 0.44 35.75
N ASN A 305 -3.99 1.27 36.82
CA ASN A 305 -4.92 2.37 37.03
C ASN A 305 -4.27 3.69 36.60
N PHE A 306 -4.90 4.38 35.67
CA PHE A 306 -4.35 5.56 35.04
C PHE A 306 -5.04 6.83 35.54
N THR A 307 -4.26 7.91 35.67
CA THR A 307 -4.76 9.28 35.95
C THR A 307 -4.22 10.20 34.86
N VAL A 308 -5.08 11.10 34.33
CA VAL A 308 -4.64 12.03 33.29
C VAL A 308 -3.83 13.17 33.87
N SER A 309 -2.67 13.45 33.30
CA SER A 309 -1.87 14.65 33.62
C SER A 309 -2.62 15.92 33.23
N LYS A 310 -2.33 17.02 33.92
CA LYS A 310 -2.92 18.34 33.65
C LYS A 310 -2.12 19.17 32.64
N GLN A 311 -1.01 18.63 32.15
CA GLN A 311 -0.18 19.32 31.17
C GLN A 311 -0.94 19.49 29.85
N LEU A 312 -0.68 20.60 29.17
CA LEU A 312 -1.22 20.90 27.85
C LEU A 312 -0.15 20.54 26.81
N LEU A 313 -0.26 19.37 26.21
CA LEU A 313 0.72 18.77 25.33
C LEU A 313 0.19 18.70 23.87
N PRO A 314 1.07 18.74 22.86
CA PRO A 314 2.52 18.92 22.95
C PRO A 314 2.92 20.36 23.29
N ILE A 315 2.05 21.33 23.10
CA ILE A 315 2.33 22.75 23.38
C ILE A 315 1.08 23.50 23.88
N ALA A 316 1.24 24.34 24.92
CA ALA A 316 0.13 24.98 25.62
C ALA A 316 -0.63 26.04 24.78
N ASN A 317 0.01 26.66 23.80
CA ASN A 317 -0.50 27.87 23.16
C ASN A 317 -1.20 27.64 21.81
N LYS A 318 -1.24 26.40 21.32
CA LYS A 318 -1.80 26.06 20.02
C LYS A 318 -2.24 24.59 20.00
N TYR A 319 -3.29 24.30 19.25
CA TYR A 319 -3.76 22.95 19.06
C TYR A 319 -3.18 22.36 17.77
N HIS A 320 -2.70 21.13 17.85
CA HIS A 320 -2.03 20.41 16.77
C HIS A 320 -2.67 19.05 16.57
N ALA A 321 -2.82 18.63 15.33
CA ALA A 321 -3.25 17.27 15.00
C ALA A 321 -2.02 16.36 14.99
N SER A 322 -1.67 15.80 16.14
CA SER A 322 -0.55 14.90 16.32
C SER A 322 -0.79 13.58 15.59
N SER A 323 0.23 13.00 15.00
CA SER A 323 0.16 11.77 14.19
C SER A 323 1.05 10.65 14.68
N THR A 324 2.15 10.98 15.30
CA THR A 324 3.15 10.03 15.78
C THR A 324 3.82 10.51 17.03
N VAL A 325 4.23 9.57 17.88
CA VAL A 325 5.10 9.79 19.03
C VAL A 325 6.16 8.70 19.08
N THR A 326 7.40 9.09 19.32
CA THR A 326 8.50 8.17 19.59
C THR A 326 9.29 8.62 20.81
N VAL A 327 9.85 7.66 21.55
CA VAL A 327 10.42 7.83 22.87
C VAL A 327 11.92 7.48 22.85
N ALA A 328 12.75 8.33 23.44
CA ALA A 328 14.16 8.04 23.68
C ALA A 328 14.73 8.94 24.78
N ASP A 329 15.79 8.53 25.43
CA ASP A 329 16.69 9.39 26.16
C ASP A 329 17.59 10.11 25.14
N ILE A 330 17.28 11.38 24.83
CA ILE A 330 17.92 12.11 23.71
C ILE A 330 19.18 12.86 24.11
N ASP A 331 19.40 13.12 25.40
CA ASP A 331 20.55 13.85 25.93
C ASP A 331 21.39 13.04 26.92
N ASN A 332 21.04 11.77 27.14
CA ASN A 332 21.69 10.81 28.00
C ASN A 332 21.69 11.23 29.49
N ASP A 333 20.57 11.79 29.95
CA ASP A 333 20.37 12.13 31.37
C ASP A 333 19.60 11.03 32.15
N ASN A 334 19.21 9.96 31.48
CA ASN A 334 18.44 8.78 31.87
C ASN A 334 16.92 9.03 32.05
N ASP A 335 16.42 10.18 31.64
CA ASP A 335 15.01 10.43 31.56
C ASP A 335 14.52 10.20 30.11
N LEU A 336 13.30 9.74 29.95
CA LEU A 336 12.78 9.47 28.61
C LEU A 336 12.04 10.69 28.07
N ASP A 337 12.49 11.16 26.92
CA ASP A 337 11.94 12.28 26.18
C ASP A 337 11.07 11.83 25.01
N LEU A 338 10.32 12.77 24.44
CA LEU A 338 9.41 12.48 23.33
C LEU A 338 9.72 13.35 22.10
N PHE A 339 9.60 12.72 20.93
CA PHE A 339 9.32 13.44 19.69
C PHE A 339 7.85 13.22 19.35
N VAL A 340 7.13 14.32 19.05
CA VAL A 340 5.74 14.31 18.58
C VAL A 340 5.66 14.99 17.21
N GLY A 341 5.06 14.31 16.22
CA GLY A 341 4.90 14.83 14.85
C GLY A 341 3.49 15.33 14.58
N GLU A 342 3.36 16.52 13.95
CA GLU A 342 2.10 17.05 13.43
C GLU A 342 1.96 16.67 11.94
N ARG A 343 0.87 16.00 11.56
CA ARG A 343 0.61 15.64 10.16
C ARG A 343 -0.13 16.70 9.41
N ALA A 344 -1.09 17.35 10.04
CA ALA A 344 -1.99 18.25 9.34
C ALA A 344 -2.48 19.39 10.23
N ILE A 345 -2.68 20.51 9.55
CA ILE A 345 -3.55 21.55 10.05
C ILE A 345 -4.95 21.25 9.52
N PRO A 346 -5.99 21.13 10.37
CA PRO A 346 -7.36 20.87 9.93
C PRO A 346 -7.82 21.88 8.87
N ASN A 347 -8.49 21.40 7.82
CA ASN A 347 -8.93 22.18 6.66
C ASN A 347 -7.82 22.88 5.86
N SER A 348 -6.57 22.42 5.99
CA SER A 348 -5.41 23.01 5.30
C SER A 348 -4.44 21.93 4.82
N TYR A 349 -4.95 20.95 4.06
CA TYR A 349 -4.12 19.87 3.53
C TYR A 349 -2.98 20.42 2.68
N GLY A 350 -1.78 19.91 2.94
CA GLY A 350 -0.56 20.35 2.26
C GLY A 350 0.21 21.45 3.02
N VAL A 351 -0.40 22.10 4.00
CA VAL A 351 0.35 23.02 4.86
C VAL A 351 1.27 22.20 5.78
N PRO A 352 2.58 22.52 5.80
CA PRO A 352 3.53 21.81 6.62
C PRO A 352 3.20 21.89 8.11
N GLY A 353 3.14 20.75 8.78
CA GLY A 353 3.16 20.63 10.24
C GLY A 353 4.58 20.71 10.79
N SER A 354 4.69 20.65 12.11
CA SER A 354 5.95 20.73 12.84
C SER A 354 6.20 19.44 13.64
N GLY A 355 7.46 19.19 13.96
CA GLY A 355 7.85 18.23 14.99
C GLY A 355 8.10 18.96 16.31
N PHE A 356 7.78 18.28 17.41
CA PHE A 356 7.96 18.79 18.77
C PHE A 356 8.89 17.86 19.56
N LEU A 357 9.95 18.42 20.14
CA LEU A 357 10.77 17.75 21.14
C LEU A 357 10.28 18.17 22.53
N LEU A 358 9.81 17.19 23.29
CA LEU A 358 9.32 17.36 24.65
C LEU A 358 10.36 16.77 25.58
N ILE A 359 11.07 17.62 26.30
CA ILE A 359 12.12 17.24 27.24
C ILE A 359 11.51 17.01 28.61
N ASN A 360 11.77 15.87 29.18
CA ASN A 360 11.34 15.44 30.50
C ASN A 360 12.24 16.04 31.59
N ASP A 361 11.76 16.16 32.79
CA ASP A 361 12.53 16.55 33.98
C ASP A 361 12.74 15.38 34.95
N GLY A 362 12.46 14.13 34.48
CA GLY A 362 12.49 12.91 35.28
C GLY A 362 11.36 12.78 36.32
N LEU A 363 10.42 13.71 36.32
CA LEU A 363 9.26 13.72 37.20
C LEU A 363 7.93 13.79 36.42
N GLY A 364 7.97 13.46 35.15
CA GLY A 364 6.83 13.45 34.26
C GLY A 364 6.37 14.85 33.82
N ASN A 365 7.19 15.90 33.97
CA ASN A 365 6.87 17.23 33.47
C ASN A 365 7.65 17.48 32.16
N PHE A 366 6.93 17.67 31.08
CA PHE A 366 7.49 17.87 29.75
C PHE A 366 7.55 19.34 29.38
N THR A 367 8.67 19.75 28.82
CA THR A 367 8.89 21.10 28.28
C THR A 367 9.19 21.02 26.80
N GLU A 368 8.43 21.74 25.99
CA GLU A 368 8.69 21.83 24.54
C GLU A 368 9.95 22.67 24.29
N GLN A 369 10.97 22.08 23.62
CA GLN A 369 12.26 22.70 23.38
C GLN A 369 12.74 22.64 21.93
N SER A 370 11.87 22.39 20.96
CA SER A 370 12.25 22.22 19.53
C SER A 370 12.97 23.45 18.97
N GLU A 371 12.56 24.66 19.34
CA GLU A 371 13.17 25.89 18.82
C GLU A 371 14.65 26.03 19.22
N SER A 372 15.03 25.51 20.39
CA SER A 372 16.40 25.55 20.88
C SER A 372 17.25 24.35 20.47
N LEU A 373 16.64 23.16 20.41
CA LEU A 373 17.37 21.90 20.18
C LEU A 373 17.32 21.44 18.71
N ALA A 374 16.25 21.74 18.00
CA ALA A 374 16.01 21.30 16.61
C ALA A 374 15.15 22.30 15.82
N PRO A 375 15.61 23.54 15.57
CA PRO A 375 14.80 24.59 14.94
C PRO A 375 14.27 24.22 13.54
N GLN A 376 14.92 23.28 12.84
CA GLN A 376 14.48 22.78 11.53
C GLN A 376 13.27 21.85 11.59
N LEU A 377 12.78 21.45 12.77
CA LEU A 377 11.52 20.74 12.93
C LEU A 377 10.30 21.62 12.69
N LYS A 378 10.46 22.92 12.74
CA LYS A 378 9.39 23.90 12.48
C LYS A 378 8.98 23.87 11.01
N ASN A 379 7.68 23.67 10.75
CA ASN A 379 7.11 23.56 9.40
C ASN A 379 7.85 22.53 8.52
N LEU A 380 8.22 21.38 9.10
CA LEU A 380 9.01 20.35 8.44
C LEU A 380 8.26 19.70 7.29
N GLY A 381 6.97 19.37 7.50
CA GLY A 381 6.14 18.69 6.50
C GLY A 381 4.89 18.05 7.13
N MET A 382 4.16 17.26 6.35
CA MET A 382 3.02 16.48 6.84
C MET A 382 3.54 15.15 7.43
N ILE A 383 3.99 15.21 8.68
CA ILE A 383 4.65 14.08 9.36
C ILE A 383 3.67 12.94 9.57
N THR A 384 4.04 11.73 9.19
CA THR A 384 3.23 10.53 9.40
C THR A 384 3.84 9.57 10.40
N ASP A 385 5.18 9.51 10.45
CA ASP A 385 5.89 8.62 11.35
C ASP A 385 7.32 9.10 11.60
N ALA A 386 7.92 8.63 12.70
CA ALA A 386 9.30 8.95 13.08
C ALA A 386 9.88 7.86 13.98
N ILE A 387 11.20 7.71 13.95
CA ILE A 387 11.93 6.80 14.84
C ILE A 387 13.19 7.44 15.37
N PHE A 388 13.58 7.01 16.57
CA PHE A 388 14.92 7.22 17.10
C PHE A 388 15.81 6.01 16.83
N VAL A 389 17.04 6.26 16.36
CA VAL A 389 18.05 5.24 16.11
C VAL A 389 19.44 5.86 16.09
N ASP A 390 20.42 5.24 16.74
CA ASP A 390 21.81 5.65 16.69
C ASP A 390 22.44 5.15 15.38
N ILE A 391 22.42 5.98 14.33
CA ILE A 391 22.88 5.60 12.97
C ILE A 391 24.39 5.48 12.91
N ASN A 392 25.11 6.35 13.61
CA ASN A 392 26.57 6.45 13.54
C ASN A 392 27.29 5.81 14.72
N LYS A 393 26.56 5.16 15.62
CA LYS A 393 27.06 4.46 16.82
C LYS A 393 27.87 5.38 17.76
N ASN A 394 27.39 6.64 17.90
CA ASN A 394 28.02 7.61 18.83
C ASN A 394 27.42 7.59 20.23
N GLY A 395 26.38 6.77 20.47
CA GLY A 395 25.68 6.64 21.74
C GLY A 395 24.52 7.61 21.93
N TYR A 396 24.24 8.51 20.98
CA TYR A 396 23.07 9.37 20.97
C TYR A 396 22.08 8.91 19.91
N GLN A 397 20.79 8.96 20.23
CA GLN A 397 19.71 8.57 19.31
C GLN A 397 19.47 9.69 18.29
N ASP A 398 19.76 9.43 17.01
CA ASP A 398 19.38 10.29 15.91
C ASP A 398 17.89 10.20 15.64
N LEU A 399 17.28 11.22 15.03
CA LEU A 399 15.87 11.24 14.69
C LEU A 399 15.68 11.17 13.18
N ILE A 400 14.85 10.22 12.73
CA ILE A 400 14.44 10.12 11.32
C ILE A 400 12.94 10.37 11.24
N VAL A 401 12.54 11.29 10.38
CA VAL A 401 11.15 11.73 10.20
C VAL A 401 10.71 11.51 8.76
N VAL A 402 9.52 10.93 8.58
CA VAL A 402 8.91 10.68 7.28
C VAL A 402 7.48 11.23 7.23
N GLY A 403 6.98 11.47 6.01
CA GLY A 403 5.63 11.99 5.87
C GLY A 403 5.17 12.15 4.42
N GLU A 404 4.02 12.77 4.25
CA GLU A 404 3.44 12.99 2.92
C GLU A 404 4.06 14.22 2.24
N PHE A 405 4.40 14.09 0.96
CA PHE A 405 5.03 15.13 0.14
C PHE A 405 6.35 15.65 0.70
N MET A 406 7.05 14.84 1.47
CA MET A 406 8.34 15.22 2.02
C MET A 406 9.39 14.14 1.78
N GLY A 407 10.65 14.50 1.94
CA GLY A 407 11.78 13.58 1.92
C GLY A 407 11.83 12.70 3.16
N ILE A 408 12.85 11.87 3.22
CA ILE A 408 13.22 11.15 4.44
C ILE A 408 14.21 12.06 5.17
N GLU A 409 13.77 12.68 6.25
CA GLU A 409 14.53 13.73 6.93
C GLU A 409 15.31 13.14 8.11
N VAL A 410 16.62 13.30 8.08
CA VAL A 410 17.53 12.78 9.10
C VAL A 410 18.07 13.94 9.93
N PHE A 411 17.92 13.82 11.22
CA PHE A 411 18.45 14.78 12.22
C PHE A 411 19.49 14.07 13.06
N LYS A 412 20.74 14.49 12.86
CA LYS A 412 21.87 14.03 13.68
C LYS A 412 21.76 14.59 15.09
N ASN A 413 21.89 13.71 16.08
CA ASN A 413 21.94 14.11 17.49
C ASN A 413 23.37 14.22 17.97
N GLU A 414 23.71 15.35 18.58
CA GLU A 414 24.95 15.59 19.30
C GLU A 414 24.61 16.14 20.68
N ASN A 415 24.58 15.27 21.67
CA ASN A 415 24.33 15.62 23.09
C ASN A 415 23.02 16.40 23.29
N GLY A 416 21.90 15.83 22.81
CA GLY A 416 20.57 16.43 22.92
C GLY A 416 20.23 17.52 21.90
N ARG A 417 21.22 17.91 21.06
CA ARG A 417 21.00 18.90 20.01
C ARG A 417 20.93 18.24 18.64
N PHE A 418 19.83 18.49 17.94
CA PHE A 418 19.58 17.94 16.63
C PHE A 418 19.93 18.89 15.49
N THR A 419 20.63 18.39 14.50
CA THR A 419 20.97 19.12 13.29
C THR A 419 20.51 18.32 12.07
N LYS A 420 19.65 18.92 11.26
CA LYS A 420 19.18 18.30 10.02
C LYS A 420 20.34 18.13 9.03
N LEU A 421 20.45 16.98 8.40
CA LEU A 421 21.39 16.71 7.33
C LEU A 421 20.88 17.32 6.01
N GLU A 422 21.20 18.59 5.74
CA GLU A 422 20.64 19.37 4.62
C GLU A 422 20.96 18.79 3.23
N ASP A 423 22.15 18.22 3.04
CA ASP A 423 22.60 17.64 1.76
C ASP A 423 22.38 16.13 1.68
N SER A 424 21.52 15.57 2.52
CA SER A 424 21.22 14.14 2.48
C SER A 424 20.51 13.77 1.17
N PRO A 425 20.99 12.76 0.42
CA PRO A 425 20.28 12.28 -0.75
C PRO A 425 18.88 11.73 -0.42
N LEU A 426 18.62 11.39 0.85
CA LEU A 426 17.33 10.91 1.33
C LEU A 426 16.26 12.00 1.33
N SER A 427 16.60 13.25 1.64
CA SER A 427 15.66 14.39 1.57
C SER A 427 15.17 14.68 0.15
N ALA A 428 15.90 14.23 -0.88
CA ALA A 428 15.47 14.33 -2.28
C ALA A 428 14.46 13.23 -2.71
N ILE A 429 14.25 12.20 -1.88
CA ILE A 429 13.32 11.09 -2.14
C ILE A 429 11.99 11.42 -1.52
N LYS A 430 11.17 12.19 -2.25
CA LYS A 430 9.87 12.67 -1.77
C LYS A 430 8.78 11.65 -2.04
N GLY A 431 8.15 11.15 -0.98
CA GLY A 431 7.12 10.12 -1.02
C GLY A 431 5.77 10.54 -0.44
N TRP A 432 4.83 9.62 -0.49
CA TRP A 432 3.66 9.54 0.39
C TRP A 432 3.92 8.50 1.47
N TRP A 433 4.97 8.74 2.26
CA TRP A 433 5.39 7.86 3.33
C TRP A 433 4.29 7.70 4.36
N LYS A 434 4.10 6.47 4.86
CA LYS A 434 3.05 6.15 5.83
C LYS A 434 3.62 5.67 7.15
N THR A 435 4.72 4.94 7.10
CA THR A 435 5.36 4.35 8.27
C THR A 435 6.84 4.12 8.00
N ILE A 436 7.62 4.04 9.07
CA ILE A 436 9.02 3.66 9.08
C ILE A 436 9.25 2.66 10.21
N GLU A 437 10.02 1.61 9.94
CA GLU A 437 10.43 0.60 10.93
C GLU A 437 11.91 0.32 10.78
N LYS A 438 12.53 -0.29 11.79
CA LYS A 438 13.94 -0.58 11.86
C LYS A 438 14.23 -2.04 12.13
N GLY A 439 15.37 -2.54 11.60
CA GLY A 439 15.87 -3.89 11.86
C GLY A 439 17.30 -4.03 11.35
N ASP A 440 18.06 -4.94 11.93
CA ASP A 440 19.36 -5.35 11.40
C ASP A 440 19.13 -6.58 10.51
N LEU A 441 18.91 -6.32 9.19
CA LEU A 441 18.41 -7.35 8.27
C LEU A 441 19.51 -8.23 7.65
N ASP A 442 20.77 -7.87 7.81
CA ASP A 442 21.92 -8.66 7.35
C ASP A 442 22.89 -9.06 8.48
N ALA A 443 22.52 -8.75 9.74
CA ALA A 443 23.27 -9.05 10.94
C ALA A 443 24.69 -8.43 10.95
N ASP A 444 24.87 -7.26 10.30
CA ASP A 444 26.14 -6.54 10.27
C ASP A 444 26.28 -5.59 11.48
N GLY A 445 25.25 -5.48 12.28
CA GLY A 445 25.15 -4.64 13.48
C GLY A 445 24.83 -3.18 13.16
N ASN A 446 24.58 -2.77 11.91
CA ASN A 446 23.98 -1.50 11.58
C ASN A 446 22.46 -1.69 11.46
N VAL A 447 21.72 -0.69 11.89
CA VAL A 447 20.25 -0.75 11.82
C VAL A 447 19.81 -0.25 10.46
N ASP A 448 19.11 -1.10 9.69
CA ASP A 448 18.45 -0.75 8.44
C ASP A 448 17.08 -0.16 8.70
N LEU A 449 16.55 0.55 7.70
CA LEU A 449 15.23 1.21 7.78
C LEU A 449 14.30 0.73 6.68
N ILE A 450 13.12 0.32 7.08
CA ILE A 450 12.08 -0.15 6.16
C ILE A 450 10.96 0.89 6.10
N LEU A 451 10.63 1.39 4.90
CA LEU A 451 9.66 2.46 4.72
C LEU A 451 8.46 2.01 3.90
N GLY A 452 7.28 2.21 4.47
CA GLY A 452 6.00 2.00 3.82
C GLY A 452 5.55 3.25 3.04
N ASN A 453 5.14 3.06 1.77
CA ASN A 453 4.66 4.11 0.89
C ASN A 453 3.30 3.75 0.28
N HIS A 454 2.80 4.55 -0.65
CA HIS A 454 1.51 4.35 -1.33
C HIS A 454 1.47 3.10 -2.23
N GLY A 455 2.61 2.63 -2.70
CA GLY A 455 2.71 1.53 -3.64
C GLY A 455 2.51 1.94 -5.11
N LEU A 456 2.71 0.99 -6.02
CA LEU A 456 2.76 1.25 -7.46
C LEU A 456 1.49 0.83 -8.21
N ASN A 457 0.58 0.09 -7.56
CA ASN A 457 -0.65 -0.41 -8.16
C ASN A 457 -1.80 0.59 -8.02
N SER A 458 -1.60 1.80 -8.53
CA SER A 458 -2.58 2.86 -8.53
C SER A 458 -2.54 3.67 -9.83
N ARG A 459 -3.53 4.54 -10.03
CA ARG A 459 -3.51 5.50 -11.13
C ARG A 459 -2.42 6.57 -10.97
N PHE A 460 -1.90 6.76 -9.78
CA PHE A 460 -0.83 7.70 -9.50
C PHE A 460 0.49 7.16 -10.02
N LYS A 461 1.23 8.01 -10.75
CA LYS A 461 2.55 7.68 -11.26
C LYS A 461 3.49 8.84 -10.92
N ALA A 462 4.61 8.51 -10.29
CA ALA A 462 5.59 9.48 -9.86
C ALA A 462 6.99 9.07 -10.30
N SER A 463 7.81 10.02 -10.66
CA SER A 463 9.24 9.85 -10.92
C SER A 463 9.97 11.18 -10.71
N LYS A 464 11.30 11.14 -10.61
CA LYS A 464 12.12 12.36 -10.51
C LYS A 464 11.87 13.31 -11.70
N LYS A 465 11.62 12.79 -12.91
CA LYS A 465 11.33 13.61 -14.11
C LYS A 465 9.90 14.15 -14.09
N ASN A 466 8.94 13.34 -13.68
CA ASN A 466 7.52 13.65 -13.70
C ASN A 466 6.93 13.41 -12.29
N PRO A 467 7.19 14.32 -11.33
CA PRO A 467 6.61 14.18 -9.99
C PRO A 467 5.10 14.45 -10.00
N ILE A 468 4.40 13.86 -9.06
CA ILE A 468 3.06 14.29 -8.67
C ILE A 468 3.24 15.63 -7.96
N LYS A 469 2.38 16.60 -8.28
CA LYS A 469 2.41 17.93 -7.67
C LYS A 469 1.15 18.19 -6.88
N LEU A 470 1.30 18.81 -5.72
CA LEU A 470 0.19 19.40 -4.97
C LEU A 470 0.35 20.92 -5.01
N LEU A 471 -0.58 21.57 -5.65
CA LEU A 471 -0.65 23.02 -5.75
C LEU A 471 -1.50 23.59 -4.62
N LEU A 472 -0.98 24.53 -3.86
CA LEU A 472 -1.64 25.14 -2.71
C LEU A 472 -1.76 26.64 -2.89
N ASN A 473 -2.96 27.14 -3.03
CA ASN A 473 -3.30 28.54 -3.05
C ASN A 473 -4.76 28.72 -2.68
N ASP A 474 -5.17 29.93 -2.28
CA ASP A 474 -6.58 30.34 -2.19
C ASP A 474 -7.00 30.86 -3.58
N PHE A 475 -7.39 29.94 -4.48
CA PHE A 475 -7.67 30.25 -5.87
C PHE A 475 -8.96 31.05 -6.10
N ASP A 476 -9.86 31.10 -5.13
CA ASP A 476 -11.11 31.86 -5.22
C ASP A 476 -11.21 33.02 -4.22
N ASN A 477 -10.15 33.29 -3.45
CA ASN A 477 -10.03 34.34 -2.44
C ASN A 477 -11.10 34.26 -1.34
N ASN A 478 -11.41 33.03 -0.91
CA ASN A 478 -12.38 32.79 0.16
C ASN A 478 -11.75 32.68 1.56
N GLY A 479 -10.42 32.76 1.66
CA GLY A 479 -9.64 32.65 2.90
C GLY A 479 -9.24 31.21 3.28
N PHE A 480 -9.54 30.20 2.43
CA PHE A 480 -9.15 28.80 2.60
C PHE A 480 -8.28 28.36 1.44
N LEU A 481 -7.33 27.45 1.72
CA LEU A 481 -6.48 26.88 0.68
C LEU A 481 -7.22 25.80 -0.11
N ASP A 482 -6.95 25.77 -1.42
CA ASP A 482 -7.44 24.76 -2.36
C ASP A 482 -6.29 23.83 -2.73
N PRO A 483 -6.21 22.61 -2.20
CA PRO A 483 -5.15 21.65 -2.49
C PRO A 483 -5.43 20.92 -3.81
N ILE A 484 -4.79 21.31 -4.91
CA ILE A 484 -5.02 20.72 -6.22
C ILE A 484 -3.93 19.73 -6.56
N LEU A 485 -4.27 18.45 -6.54
CA LEU A 485 -3.37 17.37 -6.92
C LEU A 485 -3.25 17.29 -8.46
N CYS A 486 -2.02 17.22 -8.97
CA CYS A 486 -1.72 17.30 -10.39
C CYS A 486 -0.72 16.23 -10.84
N PHE A 487 -0.75 15.92 -12.13
CA PHE A 487 0.23 15.06 -12.80
C PHE A 487 0.79 15.74 -14.05
N THR A 488 1.97 15.34 -14.46
CA THR A 488 2.57 15.76 -15.72
C THR A 488 2.21 14.75 -16.81
N GLY A 489 1.58 15.22 -17.89
CA GLY A 489 1.23 14.40 -19.04
C GLY A 489 2.42 14.09 -19.95
N GLU A 490 2.23 13.23 -20.95
CA GLU A 490 3.26 12.86 -21.93
C GLU A 490 3.79 14.06 -22.75
N ASN A 491 2.97 15.13 -22.87
CA ASN A 491 3.30 16.38 -23.54
C ASN A 491 3.96 17.42 -22.61
N GLU A 492 4.40 17.00 -21.42
CA GLU A 492 5.02 17.81 -20.37
C GLU A 492 4.10 18.89 -19.75
N ASN A 493 2.84 18.94 -20.14
CA ASN A 493 1.85 19.82 -19.51
C ASN A 493 1.36 19.22 -18.17
N VAL A 494 0.98 20.11 -17.26
CA VAL A 494 0.46 19.73 -15.94
C VAL A 494 -1.07 19.75 -15.96
N TYR A 495 -1.67 18.67 -15.49
CA TYR A 495 -3.13 18.45 -15.47
C TYR A 495 -3.60 18.16 -14.04
N PRO A 496 -4.81 18.58 -13.64
CA PRO A 496 -5.39 18.19 -12.37
C PRO A 496 -5.82 16.71 -12.39
N TYR A 497 -5.66 15.99 -11.28
CA TYR A 497 -6.32 14.70 -11.06
C TYR A 497 -7.81 14.84 -10.82
N ALA A 498 -8.23 15.97 -10.21
CA ALA A 498 -9.63 16.26 -9.94
C ALA A 498 -10.44 16.34 -11.23
N LEU A 499 -11.58 15.67 -11.24
CA LEU A 499 -12.54 15.79 -12.34
C LEU A 499 -13.19 17.17 -12.35
N ARG A 500 -13.76 17.54 -13.50
CA ARG A 500 -14.43 18.85 -13.67
C ARG A 500 -15.40 19.17 -12.55
N HIS A 501 -16.26 18.22 -12.18
CA HIS A 501 -17.28 18.48 -11.16
C HIS A 501 -16.69 18.72 -9.77
N ASN A 502 -15.68 17.94 -9.36
CA ASN A 502 -14.99 18.13 -8.08
C ASN A 502 -14.34 19.53 -8.02
N LEU A 503 -13.63 19.90 -9.11
CA LEU A 503 -12.97 21.19 -9.16
C LEU A 503 -13.95 22.36 -9.14
N ILE A 504 -15.08 22.27 -9.88
CA ILE A 504 -16.14 23.29 -9.88
C ILE A 504 -16.93 23.31 -8.57
N ASP A 505 -17.06 22.17 -7.90
CA ASP A 505 -17.71 22.14 -6.59
C ASP A 505 -16.90 22.87 -5.54
N GLN A 506 -15.58 22.86 -5.64
CA GLN A 506 -14.68 23.67 -4.83
C GLN A 506 -14.62 25.13 -5.34
N LEU A 507 -14.27 25.32 -6.61
CA LEU A 507 -14.03 26.61 -7.25
C LEU A 507 -15.19 26.99 -8.17
N LYS A 508 -16.28 27.50 -7.61
CA LYS A 508 -17.56 27.75 -8.31
C LYS A 508 -17.44 28.64 -9.55
N TYR A 509 -16.50 29.60 -9.55
CA TYR A 509 -16.30 30.53 -10.68
C TYR A 509 -15.89 29.82 -11.97
N LEU A 510 -15.24 28.64 -11.87
CA LEU A 510 -14.83 27.85 -13.03
C LEU A 510 -15.99 27.30 -13.86
N SER A 511 -17.20 27.24 -13.29
CA SER A 511 -18.40 26.78 -14.02
C SER A 511 -18.72 27.61 -15.27
N LYS A 512 -18.36 28.91 -15.27
CA LYS A 512 -18.54 29.82 -16.43
C LYS A 512 -17.52 29.54 -17.52
N LYS A 513 -16.28 29.19 -17.14
CA LYS A 513 -15.19 28.90 -18.08
C LYS A 513 -15.31 27.51 -18.67
N TYR A 514 -15.75 26.54 -17.87
CA TYR A 514 -15.90 25.15 -18.24
C TYR A 514 -17.34 24.68 -18.03
N PRO A 515 -18.31 25.05 -18.92
CA PRO A 515 -19.71 24.73 -18.74
C PRO A 515 -20.01 23.22 -18.86
N ASP A 516 -19.15 22.48 -19.55
CA ASP A 516 -19.30 21.04 -19.80
C ASP A 516 -17.94 20.31 -19.78
N TYR A 517 -17.97 18.98 -19.85
CA TYR A 517 -16.76 18.18 -19.88
C TYR A 517 -15.95 18.33 -21.17
N ALA A 518 -16.60 18.68 -22.30
CA ALA A 518 -15.89 18.86 -23.56
C ALA A 518 -14.94 20.06 -23.50
N SER A 519 -15.34 21.12 -22.82
CA SER A 519 -14.51 22.31 -22.58
C SER A 519 -13.38 22.06 -21.59
N PHE A 520 -13.53 21.09 -20.68
CA PHE A 520 -12.56 20.81 -19.62
C PHE A 520 -11.55 19.71 -19.97
N LYS A 521 -11.89 18.75 -20.81
CA LYS A 521 -11.15 17.48 -21.04
C LYS A 521 -9.67 17.61 -21.37
N SER A 522 -9.23 18.74 -21.89
CA SER A 522 -7.83 19.03 -22.25
C SER A 522 -7.24 20.21 -21.51
N ALA A 523 -7.97 20.73 -20.51
CA ALA A 523 -7.53 21.91 -19.78
C ALA A 523 -6.31 21.59 -18.90
N THR A 524 -5.23 22.28 -19.12
CA THR A 524 -4.03 22.24 -18.28
C THR A 524 -4.19 23.16 -17.08
N ILE A 525 -3.33 23.04 -16.09
CA ILE A 525 -3.31 23.96 -14.95
C ILE A 525 -3.11 25.42 -15.41
N SER A 526 -2.30 25.64 -16.43
CA SER A 526 -2.09 26.98 -17.03
C SER A 526 -3.31 27.51 -17.79
N ASP A 527 -4.21 26.60 -18.25
CA ASP A 527 -5.50 27.02 -18.82
C ASP A 527 -6.52 27.32 -17.73
N ILE A 528 -6.47 26.63 -16.59
CA ILE A 528 -7.43 26.77 -15.51
C ILE A 528 -7.19 28.05 -14.72
N PHE A 529 -5.95 28.29 -14.32
CA PHE A 529 -5.54 29.40 -13.47
C PHE A 529 -4.73 30.46 -14.22
N THR A 530 -4.72 31.68 -13.69
CA THR A 530 -3.92 32.76 -14.25
C THR A 530 -2.45 32.62 -13.89
N LYS A 531 -1.59 33.31 -14.63
CA LYS A 531 -0.16 33.30 -14.36
C LYS A 531 0.19 33.87 -12.97
N GLU A 532 -0.54 34.89 -12.54
CA GLU A 532 -0.39 35.51 -11.24
C GLU A 532 -0.74 34.54 -10.12
N GLN A 533 -1.89 33.84 -10.21
CA GLN A 533 -2.28 32.80 -9.24
C GLN A 533 -1.22 31.71 -9.15
N LEU A 534 -0.66 31.26 -10.28
CA LEU A 534 0.36 30.20 -10.29
C LEU A 534 1.71 30.66 -9.73
N GLN A 535 2.05 31.96 -9.84
CA GLN A 535 3.27 32.50 -9.22
C GLN A 535 3.20 32.56 -7.69
N GLU A 536 2.01 32.73 -7.14
CA GLU A 536 1.77 32.78 -5.68
C GLU A 536 1.50 31.38 -5.09
N THR A 537 1.48 30.34 -5.92
CA THR A 537 1.16 28.96 -5.52
C THR A 537 2.38 28.26 -4.89
N THR A 538 2.20 27.70 -3.70
CA THR A 538 3.16 26.76 -3.13
C THR A 538 2.98 25.40 -3.79
N THR A 539 4.09 24.77 -4.19
CA THR A 539 4.06 23.46 -4.84
C THR A 539 4.82 22.44 -4.00
N LEU A 540 4.13 21.37 -3.60
CA LEU A 540 4.75 20.19 -3.03
C LEU A 540 4.85 19.09 -4.08
N GLU A 541 5.82 18.19 -3.93
CA GLU A 541 6.07 17.14 -4.92
C GLU A 541 6.24 15.76 -4.29
N VAL A 542 5.80 14.72 -5.03
CA VAL A 542 6.12 13.32 -4.77
C VAL A 542 6.81 12.76 -6.01
N ASN A 543 7.98 12.18 -5.84
CA ASN A 543 8.77 11.61 -6.93
C ASN A 543 8.98 10.09 -6.80
N THR A 544 8.51 9.48 -5.71
CA THR A 544 8.48 8.03 -5.52
C THR A 544 7.22 7.59 -4.79
N LEU A 545 6.68 6.44 -5.17
CA LEU A 545 5.55 5.79 -4.49
C LEU A 545 5.92 4.38 -4.00
N SER A 546 7.12 3.90 -4.33
CA SER A 546 7.61 2.58 -3.91
C SER A 546 7.87 2.54 -2.41
N SER A 547 7.48 1.45 -1.75
CA SER A 547 8.01 1.07 -0.44
C SER A 547 9.45 0.59 -0.61
N ILE A 548 10.34 1.01 0.27
CA ILE A 548 11.79 0.83 0.13
C ILE A 548 12.44 0.32 1.40
N LEU A 549 13.62 -0.26 1.23
CA LEU A 549 14.61 -0.55 2.26
C LEU A 549 15.78 0.44 2.10
N LEU A 550 16.20 1.03 3.20
CA LEU A 550 17.43 1.80 3.33
C LEU A 550 18.46 0.95 4.08
N ILE A 551 19.43 0.44 3.36
CA ILE A 551 20.52 -0.36 3.92
C ILE A 551 21.56 0.58 4.48
N ASN A 552 21.81 0.51 5.78
CA ASN A 552 22.73 1.38 6.50
C ASN A 552 24.18 0.94 6.29
N LYS A 553 24.99 1.79 5.67
CA LYS A 553 26.43 1.56 5.44
C LYS A 553 27.33 2.27 6.46
N GLY A 554 26.75 2.80 7.54
CA GLY A 554 27.42 3.65 8.52
C GLY A 554 27.54 5.12 8.09
N ASP A 555 27.88 5.98 9.05
CA ASP A 555 28.12 7.41 8.82
C ASP A 555 27.04 8.13 7.96
N TYR A 556 25.76 7.81 8.22
CA TYR A 556 24.61 8.35 7.48
C TYR A 556 24.61 8.05 5.97
N GLN A 557 25.35 7.02 5.54
CA GLN A 557 25.35 6.52 4.17
C GLN A 557 24.34 5.39 4.03
N PHE A 558 23.42 5.50 3.08
CA PHE A 558 22.40 4.50 2.84
C PHE A 558 22.41 4.05 1.39
N GLU A 559 22.29 2.75 1.18
CA GLU A 559 21.94 2.17 -0.10
C GLU A 559 20.42 2.01 -0.16
N ILE A 560 19.80 2.44 -1.29
CA ILE A 560 18.35 2.42 -1.44
C ILE A 560 17.96 1.23 -2.30
N GLN A 561 17.11 0.37 -1.76
CA GLN A 561 16.56 -0.79 -2.47
C GLN A 561 15.04 -0.72 -2.48
N GLU A 562 14.41 -0.91 -3.64
CA GLU A 562 12.96 -1.12 -3.68
C GLU A 562 12.62 -2.49 -3.08
N LEU A 563 11.59 -2.54 -2.24
CA LEU A 563 11.06 -3.80 -1.72
C LEU A 563 10.38 -4.60 -2.86
N PRO A 564 10.24 -5.93 -2.71
CA PRO A 564 9.61 -6.79 -3.73
C PRO A 564 8.27 -6.26 -4.24
N GLN A 565 7.94 -6.59 -5.49
CA GLN A 565 6.76 -6.09 -6.20
C GLN A 565 5.46 -6.29 -5.41
N GLU A 566 5.35 -7.34 -4.64
CA GLU A 566 4.17 -7.68 -3.86
C GLU A 566 3.87 -6.68 -2.76
N THR A 567 4.87 -6.00 -2.25
CA THR A 567 4.70 -4.90 -1.27
C THR A 567 4.17 -3.63 -1.93
N GLN A 568 4.24 -3.53 -3.25
CA GLN A 568 3.83 -2.37 -4.04
C GLN A 568 2.36 -2.44 -4.50
N PHE A 569 1.61 -3.49 -4.12
CA PHE A 569 0.23 -3.69 -4.58
C PHE A 569 -0.79 -2.81 -3.88
N SER A 570 -0.48 -2.34 -2.69
CA SER A 570 -1.33 -1.44 -1.88
C SER A 570 -0.48 -0.54 -1.00
N PRO A 571 -1.04 0.55 -0.48
CA PRO A 571 -0.35 1.35 0.53
C PRO A 571 0.05 0.50 1.75
N VAL A 572 1.26 0.70 2.25
CA VAL A 572 1.80 0.03 3.44
C VAL A 572 1.73 0.99 4.63
N TYR A 573 0.93 0.64 5.64
CA TYR A 573 0.69 1.45 6.84
C TYR A 573 1.37 0.92 8.09
N ALA A 574 1.79 -0.35 8.06
CA ALA A 574 2.44 -0.99 9.19
C ALA A 574 3.44 -2.04 8.74
N ILE A 575 4.53 -2.16 9.46
CA ILE A 575 5.63 -3.08 9.22
C ILE A 575 5.97 -3.75 10.55
N ALA A 576 6.19 -5.06 10.51
CA ALA A 576 6.72 -5.82 11.64
C ALA A 576 7.98 -6.57 11.18
N VAL A 577 9.00 -6.54 12.03
CA VAL A 577 10.29 -7.19 11.81
C VAL A 577 10.50 -8.26 12.89
N SER A 578 10.67 -9.50 12.47
CA SER A 578 10.92 -10.63 13.37
C SER A 578 11.43 -11.84 12.58
N ASP A 579 12.08 -12.76 13.24
CA ASP A 579 12.37 -14.10 12.71
C ASP A 579 11.09 -14.95 12.79
N PHE A 580 10.22 -14.86 11.74
CA PHE A 580 8.90 -15.52 11.75
C PHE A 580 8.99 -17.02 11.48
N ASP A 581 9.99 -17.50 10.75
CA ASP A 581 10.14 -18.92 10.43
C ASP A 581 11.17 -19.64 11.30
N LYS A 582 11.86 -18.90 12.19
CA LYS A 582 12.82 -19.36 13.19
C LYS A 582 14.09 -19.95 12.57
N ASP A 583 14.53 -19.33 11.48
CA ASP A 583 15.78 -19.71 10.82
C ASP A 583 16.99 -18.88 11.27
N GLY A 584 16.77 -17.81 12.01
CA GLY A 584 17.79 -16.95 12.64
C GLY A 584 17.95 -15.59 11.96
N ASP A 585 17.31 -15.35 10.82
CA ASP A 585 17.31 -14.09 10.11
C ASP A 585 16.04 -13.27 10.42
N GLN A 586 16.12 -11.94 10.34
CA GLN A 586 14.95 -11.09 10.53
C GLN A 586 14.13 -10.98 9.22
N ASP A 587 12.88 -11.40 9.27
CA ASP A 587 11.91 -11.31 8.20
C ASP A 587 11.05 -10.06 8.29
N LEU A 588 10.25 -9.81 7.24
CA LEU A 588 9.32 -8.70 7.19
C LEU A 588 7.87 -9.17 7.03
N PHE A 589 6.98 -8.59 7.81
CA PHE A 589 5.54 -8.65 7.54
C PHE A 589 4.99 -7.24 7.36
N LEU A 590 4.34 -6.98 6.20
CA LEU A 590 3.81 -5.68 5.85
C LEU A 590 2.29 -5.74 5.71
N GLY A 591 1.62 -4.74 6.26
CA GLY A 591 0.18 -4.58 6.22
C GLY A 591 -0.25 -3.20 5.73
N GLY A 592 -1.45 -3.14 5.15
CA GLY A 592 -1.92 -1.85 4.63
C GLY A 592 -3.35 -1.90 4.10
N ASN A 593 -3.55 -1.41 2.90
CA ASN A 593 -4.82 -1.10 2.22
C ASN A 593 -5.45 0.24 2.61
N LEU A 594 -6.26 0.78 1.70
CA LEU A 594 -6.94 2.05 1.88
C LEU A 594 -8.28 2.04 1.15
N ASP A 595 -9.38 2.07 1.92
CA ASP A 595 -10.76 2.10 1.41
C ASP A 595 -11.34 3.51 1.36
N GLY A 596 -10.87 4.40 2.25
CA GLY A 596 -11.31 5.78 2.38
C GLY A 596 -10.79 6.67 1.26
N VAL A 597 -11.25 6.46 0.03
CA VAL A 597 -10.83 7.19 -1.18
C VAL A 597 -12.03 7.75 -1.91
N GLN A 598 -11.81 8.78 -2.74
CA GLN A 598 -12.86 9.23 -3.65
C GLN A 598 -13.23 8.11 -4.64
N PRO A 599 -14.52 7.96 -5.01
CA PRO A 599 -14.98 6.86 -5.86
C PRO A 599 -14.24 6.73 -7.19
N GLU A 600 -13.79 7.84 -7.78
CA GLU A 600 -13.06 7.88 -9.04
C GLU A 600 -11.63 7.32 -8.96
N PHE A 601 -11.06 7.20 -7.77
CA PHE A 601 -9.73 6.62 -7.58
C PHE A 601 -9.79 5.10 -7.37
N GLY A 602 -10.92 4.60 -6.85
CA GLY A 602 -11.09 3.19 -6.48
C GLY A 602 -10.34 2.83 -5.19
N ARG A 603 -10.72 1.71 -4.58
CA ARG A 603 -10.08 1.22 -3.36
C ARG A 603 -8.70 0.63 -3.65
N TYR A 604 -7.81 0.76 -2.69
CA TYR A 604 -6.50 0.11 -2.69
C TYR A 604 -6.52 -1.06 -1.70
N ASP A 605 -7.08 -2.19 -2.12
CA ASP A 605 -7.36 -3.36 -1.27
C ASP A 605 -6.70 -4.66 -1.78
N ALA A 606 -5.61 -4.53 -2.54
CA ALA A 606 -4.95 -5.66 -3.18
C ALA A 606 -3.99 -6.42 -2.26
N SER A 607 -3.69 -5.92 -1.05
CA SER A 607 -2.86 -6.62 -0.08
C SER A 607 -3.71 -7.52 0.82
N PHE A 608 -3.20 -8.71 1.08
CA PHE A 608 -3.71 -9.66 2.09
C PHE A 608 -2.71 -9.90 3.22
N GLY A 609 -1.85 -8.92 3.49
CA GLY A 609 -0.65 -9.07 4.29
C GLY A 609 0.48 -9.70 3.46
N THR A 610 1.65 -9.08 3.49
CA THR A 610 2.81 -9.51 2.70
C THR A 610 3.89 -10.00 3.64
N TYR A 611 4.08 -11.32 3.69
CA TYR A 611 5.20 -11.94 4.36
C TYR A 611 6.37 -12.10 3.39
N LEU A 612 7.52 -11.60 3.79
CA LEU A 612 8.78 -11.68 3.06
C LEU A 612 9.81 -12.41 3.93
N GLU A 613 10.13 -13.65 3.55
CA GLU A 613 11.25 -14.41 4.09
C GLU A 613 12.56 -13.74 3.68
N ASN A 614 13.40 -13.39 4.62
CA ASN A 614 14.77 -12.94 4.38
C ASN A 614 15.61 -14.17 4.01
N ILE A 615 16.27 -14.13 2.87
CA ILE A 615 17.14 -15.22 2.40
C ILE A 615 18.60 -14.80 2.37
N GLY A 616 18.95 -13.79 3.17
CA GLY A 616 20.28 -13.21 3.31
C GLY A 616 20.60 -12.13 2.29
N ALA A 617 21.58 -11.28 2.61
CA ALA A 617 22.08 -10.19 1.76
C ALA A 617 20.95 -9.25 1.24
N HIS A 618 20.01 -8.90 2.11
CA HIS A 618 18.83 -8.05 1.81
C HIS A 618 17.97 -8.57 0.65
N GLN A 619 18.00 -9.86 0.39
CA GLN A 619 17.14 -10.52 -0.58
C GLN A 619 15.93 -11.13 0.12
N PHE A 620 14.76 -10.86 -0.42
CA PHE A 620 13.51 -11.32 0.15
C PHE A 620 12.77 -12.24 -0.79
N LYS A 621 12.16 -13.28 -0.24
CA LYS A 621 11.32 -14.21 -0.96
C LYS A 621 9.87 -14.07 -0.49
N PHE A 622 8.99 -13.74 -1.42
CA PHE A 622 7.55 -13.68 -1.15
C PHE A 622 6.92 -15.07 -1.12
N HIS A 623 6.12 -15.34 -0.11
CA HIS A 623 5.34 -16.57 0.01
C HIS A 623 3.89 -16.35 -0.42
N GLN A 624 3.60 -16.62 -1.69
CA GLN A 624 2.25 -16.50 -2.25
C GLN A 624 1.26 -17.51 -1.63
N THR A 625 1.74 -18.72 -1.35
CA THR A 625 0.96 -19.81 -0.74
C THR A 625 1.84 -20.52 0.28
N GLY A 626 1.26 -20.94 1.40
CA GLY A 626 1.98 -21.72 2.41
C GLY A 626 2.44 -20.93 3.63
N SER A 627 2.36 -19.58 3.63
CA SER A 627 2.60 -18.80 4.85
C SER A 627 1.51 -19.01 5.90
N GLY A 628 0.28 -19.33 5.48
CA GLY A 628 -0.87 -19.52 6.39
C GLY A 628 -1.59 -18.23 6.76
N ILE A 629 -1.04 -17.06 6.39
CA ILE A 629 -1.63 -15.75 6.72
C ILE A 629 -2.42 -15.19 5.56
N LYS A 630 -3.60 -14.62 5.88
CA LYS A 630 -4.44 -13.93 4.90
C LYS A 630 -5.28 -12.87 5.61
N VAL A 631 -4.79 -11.66 5.64
CA VAL A 631 -5.39 -10.52 6.30
C VAL A 631 -6.19 -9.69 5.28
N LYS A 632 -7.48 -9.50 5.55
CA LYS A 632 -8.33 -8.59 4.77
C LYS A 632 -8.58 -7.31 5.55
N GLY A 633 -8.89 -6.22 4.84
CA GLY A 633 -9.21 -4.93 5.43
C GLY A 633 -8.00 -4.00 5.51
N GLN A 634 -8.19 -2.88 6.18
CA GLN A 634 -7.22 -1.81 6.27
C GLN A 634 -6.36 -1.99 7.53
N VAL A 635 -5.18 -2.61 7.37
CA VAL A 635 -4.21 -2.73 8.48
C VAL A 635 -3.67 -1.34 8.82
N ARG A 636 -3.59 -1.04 10.12
CA ARG A 636 -3.08 0.24 10.64
C ARG A 636 -1.91 0.09 11.59
N ASP A 637 -1.80 -1.07 12.25
CA ASP A 637 -0.64 -1.34 13.10
C ASP A 637 -0.39 -2.84 13.24
N LEU A 638 0.87 -3.19 13.54
CA LEU A 638 1.37 -4.54 13.74
C LEU A 638 2.22 -4.55 15.01
N LYS A 639 1.91 -5.43 15.95
CA LYS A 639 2.73 -5.61 17.16
C LYS A 639 3.01 -7.07 17.39
N ILE A 640 4.19 -7.33 17.93
CA ILE A 640 4.63 -8.68 18.25
C ILE A 640 4.67 -8.84 19.78
N ILE A 641 4.03 -9.88 20.28
CA ILE A 641 4.10 -10.28 21.67
C ILE A 641 4.50 -11.76 21.70
N LYS A 642 5.71 -12.06 22.14
CA LYS A 642 6.30 -13.41 22.06
C LYS A 642 6.24 -13.92 20.61
N ASP A 643 5.62 -15.08 20.39
CA ASP A 643 5.45 -15.71 19.09
C ASP A 643 4.07 -15.41 18.47
N GLN A 644 3.51 -14.22 18.72
CA GLN A 644 2.20 -13.81 18.23
C GLN A 644 2.28 -12.46 17.53
N LEU A 645 1.74 -12.39 16.33
CA LEU A 645 1.56 -11.17 15.55
C LEU A 645 0.13 -10.64 15.72
N PHE A 646 -0.01 -9.47 16.33
CA PHE A 646 -1.26 -8.74 16.51
C PHE A 646 -1.43 -7.75 15.36
N ILE A 647 -2.57 -7.77 14.70
CA ILE A 647 -2.88 -6.99 13.50
C ILE A 647 -4.10 -6.14 13.76
N SER A 648 -3.92 -4.85 13.96
CA SER A 648 -5.03 -3.91 14.08
C SER A 648 -5.53 -3.47 12.71
N LYS A 649 -6.85 -3.32 12.60
CA LYS A 649 -7.50 -2.91 11.36
C LYS A 649 -8.53 -1.82 11.60
N ASN A 650 -8.54 -0.85 10.70
CA ASN A 650 -9.55 0.21 10.75
C ASN A 650 -10.94 -0.35 10.47
N ASN A 651 -11.90 0.02 11.32
CA ASN A 651 -13.31 -0.36 11.24
C ASN A 651 -13.56 -1.87 11.06
N ASP A 652 -12.71 -2.70 11.69
CA ASP A 652 -12.74 -4.17 11.58
C ASP A 652 -12.20 -4.81 12.87
N SER A 653 -12.26 -6.15 12.92
CA SER A 653 -11.74 -6.94 14.04
C SER A 653 -10.22 -7.00 14.05
N LEU A 654 -9.63 -6.93 15.26
CA LEU A 654 -8.23 -7.27 15.48
C LEU A 654 -8.03 -8.75 15.17
N GLU A 655 -6.91 -9.06 14.49
CA GLU A 655 -6.52 -10.43 14.21
C GLU A 655 -5.21 -10.78 14.91
N VAL A 656 -5.09 -12.04 15.34
CA VAL A 656 -3.86 -12.57 15.96
C VAL A 656 -3.44 -13.83 15.23
N TYR A 657 -2.15 -13.96 14.97
CA TYR A 657 -1.53 -15.13 14.36
C TYR A 657 -0.35 -15.61 15.21
N ASN A 658 -0.28 -16.90 15.49
CA ASN A 658 0.90 -17.57 16.05
C ASN A 658 1.89 -17.91 14.92
N TYR A 659 3.23 -17.83 15.18
CA TYR A 659 4.29 -18.18 14.24
C TYR A 659 5.45 -18.93 14.89
#